data_b079aca2b0a61f001fca5dc376f8e17a
#
_entry.id   b079aca2b0a61f001fca5dc376f8e17a
#
_cell.length_a   1.000
_cell.length_b   1.000
_cell.length_c   1.000
_cell.angle_alpha   90.00
_cell.angle_beta   90.00
_cell.angle_gamma   90.00
#
_symmetry.space_group_name_H-M   'P 1'
#
loop_
_entity.id
_entity.type
_entity.pdbx_description
1 polymer ?
#
loop_
_entity_poly.entity_id
_entity_poly.type
_entity_poly.pdbx_seq_one_letter_code
_entity_poly.pdbx_strand_id
1 'polypeptide(L)'
;MKSAEIREAFLRFFEEKGHTRVASSSLIPANDPTLLFTNAGMNQFKDCFLGLEKRAYTRATTSQKCVRAGGKHNDLENVGYTARHHTFFEMLGNFSFGDYFKRDAITYAWEFLTSDKWLNLPKEKLWVTVYASDDEAYDIWTQEVGIPAERMVRIGDNKGAPYASDNFWAMGDTGPCGPCTEIFFDHGADIWGGPPGSPEEDGDRYIEIWNNVFMQFNRTADGVMHPLPAPSVDTGMGLERISAVLQHVHSNYEIDLFQSLLKASAEAIGCANDDAPSLKVVADHIRSCGFLIADGVLPSNEGRGYVLRRIIRRACRHGNKLGAKGTFFHKIVAALVGEMGEAFVELKQQQAHIERVLKTEEEQFAKTLEQGLKILEQDLSELKGSVIPGNVVFKLYDTYGFPVDLTNDIARERSLTLDEEGFEREMEAQRERARSASAFGMDYNSLVKVDGDTRFLGYQGVSGAGQIIALFKDGKAVEQLGEGEEGVVVLDQTPFYAESGGQVGDSGYLEAAGVRFDVRDTTKAGGAHLHHGVVAQGSLTVGAAVKAEVDASVRQATALNHSATHLLHAALRQVLGDHVQQKGSLVDSQRLRFDFSHFEAIKPEQLKQLEDIVNREIRKNSEVETEETDIESAKNKGAMALFGEKYGDQVRVLSMGGKFSVELCGGTHVSRTGDIGLFKITSEGGVASGVRRIEAVTGGAALAYLNGAEEQLKEAAGLVKGSRDNLLDKLSGLIERNRQLEKELEQLKAKAASAAGDDLAGSAMEVGGVKVLSSRLDGLDGKALLALVDQLKNKLGSGVILLGGVFEEKVVLVAGVTQDLTAKLKAGDLMKQAAAAVGGKGGGRPDMAQGGGVDAGKLDEALALAVKFVEQGL
;
A
#
# COMPACT_ATOMS: atom_id res chain seq x y z
N MET A 1 -21.48 -2.95 -34.68
CA MET A 1 -21.34 -1.72 -33.87
C MET A 1 -20.13 -1.83 -32.96
N LYS A 2 -19.38 -0.74 -32.83
CA LYS A 2 -18.28 -0.69 -31.86
C LYS A 2 -18.81 -0.55 -30.43
N SER A 3 -18.04 -0.96 -29.44
CA SER A 3 -18.44 -0.85 -28.02
C SER A 3 -18.81 0.59 -27.61
N ALA A 4 -18.06 1.60 -28.07
CA ALA A 4 -18.38 3.00 -27.85
C ALA A 4 -19.72 3.44 -28.45
N GLU A 5 -20.07 2.93 -29.64
CA GLU A 5 -21.35 3.20 -30.30
C GLU A 5 -22.53 2.55 -29.56
N ILE A 6 -22.32 1.36 -29.01
CA ILE A 6 -23.33 0.64 -28.24
C ILE A 6 -23.64 1.39 -26.93
N ARG A 7 -22.58 1.84 -26.24
CA ARG A 7 -22.73 2.70 -25.04
C ARG A 7 -23.57 3.93 -25.36
N GLU A 8 -23.23 4.65 -26.40
CA GLU A 8 -23.94 5.87 -26.77
C GLU A 8 -25.39 5.59 -27.22
N ALA A 9 -25.61 4.50 -27.98
CA ALA A 9 -26.97 4.09 -28.37
C ALA A 9 -27.87 3.82 -27.15
N PHE A 10 -27.35 3.12 -26.13
CA PHE A 10 -28.10 2.86 -24.90
C PHE A 10 -28.48 4.15 -24.18
N LEU A 11 -27.52 5.02 -23.95
CA LEU A 11 -27.75 6.29 -23.26
C LEU A 11 -28.76 7.17 -24.00
N ARG A 12 -28.64 7.26 -25.33
CA ARG A 12 -29.59 8.01 -26.18
C ARG A 12 -30.98 7.41 -26.19
N PHE A 13 -31.11 6.09 -26.26
CA PHE A 13 -32.41 5.43 -26.20
C PHE A 13 -33.18 5.81 -24.94
N PHE A 14 -32.51 5.77 -23.78
CA PHE A 14 -33.17 6.11 -22.54
C PHE A 14 -33.38 7.62 -22.36
N GLU A 15 -32.53 8.48 -22.93
CA GLU A 15 -32.82 9.93 -23.01
C GLU A 15 -34.10 10.18 -23.81
N GLU A 16 -34.30 9.48 -24.95
CA GLU A 16 -35.55 9.54 -25.72
C GLU A 16 -36.78 9.06 -24.93
N LYS A 17 -36.57 8.18 -23.92
CA LYS A 17 -37.62 7.74 -22.95
C LYS A 17 -37.73 8.64 -21.70
N GLY A 18 -37.12 9.81 -21.70
CA GLY A 18 -37.24 10.79 -20.63
C GLY A 18 -36.31 10.56 -19.42
N HIS A 19 -35.27 9.75 -19.58
CA HIS A 19 -34.26 9.56 -18.53
C HIS A 19 -33.21 10.65 -18.59
N THR A 20 -32.74 11.07 -17.40
CA THR A 20 -31.59 11.97 -17.28
C THR A 20 -30.32 11.13 -17.40
N ARG A 21 -29.41 11.51 -18.32
CA ARG A 21 -28.08 10.93 -18.41
C ARG A 21 -27.26 11.38 -17.21
N VAL A 22 -26.82 10.42 -16.40
CA VAL A 22 -26.02 10.64 -15.21
C VAL A 22 -24.62 10.05 -15.43
N ALA A 23 -23.59 10.81 -15.07
CA ALA A 23 -22.22 10.34 -15.18
C ALA A 23 -21.96 9.13 -14.26
N SER A 24 -21.00 8.28 -14.64
CA SER A 24 -20.52 7.21 -13.78
C SER A 24 -20.03 7.77 -12.45
N SER A 25 -20.43 7.16 -11.35
CA SER A 25 -19.83 7.46 -10.05
C SER A 25 -18.42 6.89 -9.94
N SER A 26 -17.68 7.36 -8.95
CA SER A 26 -16.36 6.82 -8.61
C SER A 26 -16.45 5.32 -8.26
N LEU A 27 -15.37 4.60 -8.54
CA LEU A 27 -15.19 3.20 -8.09
C LEU A 27 -15.06 3.11 -6.56
N ILE A 28 -14.79 4.21 -5.88
CA ILE A 28 -14.78 4.31 -4.41
C ILE A 28 -16.18 4.74 -3.96
N PRO A 29 -16.99 3.83 -3.34
CA PRO A 29 -18.32 4.18 -2.87
C PRO A 29 -18.27 5.28 -1.80
N ALA A 30 -18.99 6.39 -1.99
CA ALA A 30 -18.95 7.52 -1.07
C ALA A 30 -19.67 7.24 0.26
N ASN A 31 -20.78 6.48 0.22
CA ASN A 31 -21.72 6.35 1.34
C ASN A 31 -21.95 4.90 1.78
N ASP A 32 -21.14 3.95 1.34
CA ASP A 32 -21.28 2.55 1.74
C ASP A 32 -19.96 1.94 2.21
N PRO A 33 -19.72 1.91 3.54
CA PRO A 33 -18.49 1.33 4.10
C PRO A 33 -18.42 -0.21 3.98
N THR A 34 -19.52 -0.86 3.59
CA THR A 34 -19.57 -2.32 3.41
C THR A 34 -19.03 -2.77 2.06
N LEU A 35 -18.93 -1.86 1.09
CA LEU A 35 -18.41 -2.12 -0.24
C LEU A 35 -16.98 -1.61 -0.41
N LEU A 36 -16.09 -2.48 -0.91
CA LEU A 36 -14.74 -2.07 -1.29
C LEU A 36 -14.80 -1.17 -2.54
N PHE A 37 -15.54 -1.58 -3.56
CA PHE A 37 -15.67 -0.86 -4.81
C PHE A 37 -17.12 -0.80 -5.28
N THR A 38 -17.42 0.17 -6.11
CA THR A 38 -18.66 0.21 -6.88
C THR A 38 -18.72 -1.02 -7.78
N ASN A 39 -19.72 -1.87 -7.59
CA ASN A 39 -19.88 -3.17 -8.25
C ASN A 39 -21.16 -3.32 -9.07
N ALA A 40 -22.03 -2.30 -9.04
CA ALA A 40 -23.28 -2.24 -9.77
C ALA A 40 -23.69 -0.81 -10.06
N GLY A 41 -24.52 -0.61 -11.11
CA GLY A 41 -25.00 0.70 -11.52
C GLY A 41 -25.86 1.42 -10.47
N MET A 42 -26.57 0.64 -9.64
CA MET A 42 -27.44 1.18 -8.62
C MET A 42 -26.73 1.79 -7.41
N ASN A 43 -25.44 1.53 -7.23
CA ASN A 43 -24.73 1.95 -6.00
C ASN A 43 -24.84 3.46 -5.74
N GLN A 44 -24.70 4.29 -6.78
CA GLN A 44 -24.83 5.73 -6.64
C GLN A 44 -26.28 6.20 -6.37
N PHE A 45 -27.28 5.34 -6.57
CA PHE A 45 -28.72 5.66 -6.41
C PHE A 45 -29.37 4.98 -5.21
N LYS A 46 -28.58 4.29 -4.37
CA LYS A 46 -29.06 3.55 -3.20
C LYS A 46 -30.00 4.40 -2.33
N ASP A 47 -29.60 5.61 -2.01
CA ASP A 47 -30.38 6.50 -1.15
C ASP A 47 -31.64 7.05 -1.84
N CYS A 48 -31.63 7.10 -3.18
CA CYS A 48 -32.84 7.44 -3.96
C CYS A 48 -33.89 6.32 -3.86
N PHE A 49 -33.48 5.04 -3.96
CA PHE A 49 -34.37 3.90 -3.78
C PHE A 49 -34.95 3.82 -2.38
N LEU A 50 -34.15 4.15 -1.37
CA LEU A 50 -34.58 4.18 0.04
C LEU A 50 -35.43 5.41 0.39
N GLY A 51 -35.56 6.37 -0.51
CA GLY A 51 -36.27 7.63 -0.27
C GLY A 51 -35.54 8.62 0.63
N LEU A 52 -34.27 8.37 0.93
CA LEU A 52 -33.39 9.20 1.74
C LEU A 52 -32.83 10.39 0.97
N GLU A 53 -32.69 10.26 -0.34
CA GLU A 53 -32.24 11.31 -1.26
C GLU A 53 -33.31 11.58 -2.33
N LYS A 54 -33.57 12.85 -2.60
CA LYS A 54 -34.41 13.26 -3.74
C LYS A 54 -33.56 14.02 -4.74
N ARG A 55 -33.55 13.55 -5.99
CA ARG A 55 -32.89 14.25 -7.10
C ARG A 55 -33.90 15.02 -7.95
N ALA A 56 -33.41 15.89 -8.81
CA ALA A 56 -34.25 16.67 -9.71
C ALA A 56 -34.94 15.86 -10.81
N TYR A 57 -34.72 14.56 -10.84
CA TYR A 57 -35.25 13.61 -11.84
C TYR A 57 -35.75 12.34 -11.16
N THR A 58 -36.71 11.67 -11.80
CA THR A 58 -37.26 10.39 -11.37
C THR A 58 -36.83 9.21 -12.24
N ARG A 59 -36.16 9.51 -13.39
CA ARG A 59 -35.59 8.54 -14.32
C ARG A 59 -34.14 8.88 -14.58
N ALA A 60 -33.27 7.88 -14.53
CA ALA A 60 -31.85 8.06 -14.82
C ALA A 60 -31.33 6.96 -15.77
N THR A 61 -30.30 7.30 -16.55
CA THR A 61 -29.51 6.32 -17.31
C THR A 61 -28.03 6.61 -17.17
N THR A 62 -27.23 5.57 -17.08
CA THR A 62 -25.77 5.70 -16.90
C THR A 62 -25.00 4.51 -17.50
N SER A 63 -23.75 4.75 -17.87
CA SER A 63 -22.75 3.71 -18.07
C SER A 63 -21.81 3.73 -16.86
N GLN A 64 -22.05 2.84 -15.91
CA GLN A 64 -21.33 2.81 -14.63
C GLN A 64 -20.08 1.95 -14.71
N LYS A 65 -18.94 2.52 -14.31
CA LYS A 65 -17.72 1.77 -14.01
C LYS A 65 -17.96 0.83 -12.84
N CYS A 66 -17.60 -0.43 -12.99
CA CYS A 66 -17.74 -1.45 -11.94
C CYS A 66 -16.45 -2.24 -11.79
N VAL A 67 -16.10 -2.58 -10.54
CA VAL A 67 -14.97 -3.46 -10.21
C VAL A 67 -15.45 -4.60 -9.32
N ARG A 68 -15.10 -5.84 -9.72
CA ARG A 68 -15.35 -7.08 -8.98
C ARG A 68 -14.05 -7.87 -8.83
N ALA A 69 -13.21 -7.42 -7.90
CA ALA A 69 -11.88 -8.00 -7.67
C ALA A 69 -11.55 -8.19 -6.18
N GLY A 70 -12.56 -8.27 -5.33
CA GLY A 70 -12.42 -8.49 -3.89
C GLY A 70 -13.71 -8.32 -3.14
N GLY A 71 -13.76 -8.81 -1.90
CA GLY A 71 -14.96 -8.83 -1.09
C GLY A 71 -15.96 -9.91 -1.54
N LYS A 72 -17.25 -9.62 -1.41
CA LYS A 72 -18.35 -10.56 -1.70
C LYS A 72 -18.47 -10.91 -3.19
N HIS A 73 -18.07 -10.00 -4.08
CA HIS A 73 -18.07 -10.18 -5.53
C HIS A 73 -16.62 -10.15 -6.02
N ASN A 74 -16.09 -11.32 -6.34
CA ASN A 74 -14.70 -11.48 -6.76
C ASN A 74 -14.61 -12.39 -8.00
N ASP A 75 -14.40 -11.79 -9.16
CA ASP A 75 -14.24 -12.49 -10.43
C ASP A 75 -12.77 -12.73 -10.82
N LEU A 76 -11.82 -12.30 -9.97
CA LEU A 76 -10.39 -12.28 -10.29
C LEU A 76 -9.85 -13.64 -10.76
N GLU A 77 -10.29 -14.72 -10.15
CA GLU A 77 -9.82 -16.08 -10.47
C GLU A 77 -10.32 -16.59 -11.84
N ASN A 78 -11.43 -16.05 -12.32
CA ASN A 78 -12.03 -16.45 -13.58
C ASN A 78 -11.48 -15.69 -14.78
N VAL A 79 -10.83 -14.54 -14.51
CA VAL A 79 -10.30 -13.67 -15.56
C VAL A 79 -9.20 -14.35 -16.36
N GLY A 80 -9.36 -14.34 -17.68
CA GLY A 80 -8.45 -14.97 -18.63
C GLY A 80 -8.79 -16.43 -18.96
N TYR A 81 -9.64 -17.09 -18.14
CA TYR A 81 -10.00 -18.49 -18.29
C TYR A 81 -11.46 -18.71 -18.75
N THR A 82 -12.30 -17.71 -18.57
CA THR A 82 -13.71 -17.70 -19.05
C THR A 82 -13.89 -16.64 -20.11
N ALA A 83 -14.96 -16.77 -20.90
CA ALA A 83 -15.27 -15.84 -21.98
C ALA A 83 -15.85 -14.50 -21.50
N ARG A 84 -16.37 -14.44 -20.27
CA ARG A 84 -17.31 -13.38 -19.82
C ARG A 84 -16.98 -12.68 -18.50
N HIS A 85 -15.96 -13.12 -17.74
CA HIS A 85 -15.65 -12.53 -16.44
C HIS A 85 -14.49 -11.54 -16.55
N HIS A 86 -14.64 -10.39 -15.90
CA HIS A 86 -13.68 -9.29 -15.88
C HIS A 86 -13.56 -8.70 -14.48
N THR A 87 -12.37 -8.17 -14.15
CA THR A 87 -12.19 -7.39 -12.92
C THR A 87 -12.84 -6.02 -13.02
N PHE A 88 -12.82 -5.43 -14.21
CA PHE A 88 -13.49 -4.17 -14.54
C PHE A 88 -14.47 -4.40 -15.70
N PHE A 89 -15.66 -3.83 -15.60
CA PHE A 89 -16.63 -3.82 -16.69
C PHE A 89 -17.51 -2.58 -16.62
N GLU A 90 -18.16 -2.24 -17.73
CA GLU A 90 -19.15 -1.20 -17.77
C GLU A 90 -20.56 -1.80 -17.66
N MET A 91 -21.33 -1.28 -16.71
CA MET A 91 -22.75 -1.64 -16.53
C MET A 91 -23.61 -0.49 -17.06
N LEU A 92 -24.27 -0.76 -18.18
CA LEU A 92 -25.29 0.12 -18.74
C LEU A 92 -26.58 -0.08 -17.94
N GLY A 93 -27.14 1.01 -17.41
CA GLY A 93 -28.34 0.92 -16.57
C GLY A 93 -29.36 2.00 -16.85
N ASN A 94 -30.62 1.64 -16.72
CA ASN A 94 -31.74 2.57 -16.62
C ASN A 94 -32.46 2.37 -15.28
N PHE A 95 -32.89 3.46 -14.68
CA PHE A 95 -33.42 3.52 -13.33
C PHE A 95 -34.71 4.31 -13.29
N SER A 96 -35.65 3.82 -12.46
CA SER A 96 -36.87 4.52 -12.15
C SER A 96 -37.06 4.60 -10.64
N PHE A 97 -37.19 5.80 -10.14
CA PHE A 97 -37.40 6.07 -8.71
C PHE A 97 -38.87 6.36 -8.45
N GLY A 98 -39.70 5.28 -8.54
CA GLY A 98 -41.14 5.36 -8.35
C GLY A 98 -41.92 5.99 -9.51
N ASP A 99 -41.33 6.11 -10.69
CA ASP A 99 -42.00 6.70 -11.87
C ASP A 99 -42.67 5.62 -12.73
N TYR A 100 -41.91 4.66 -13.26
CA TYR A 100 -42.42 3.50 -13.96
C TYR A 100 -41.95 2.20 -13.29
N PHE A 101 -42.61 1.07 -13.66
CA PHE A 101 -42.27 -0.20 -13.07
C PHE A 101 -42.16 -1.31 -14.13
N LYS A 102 -42.58 -2.52 -13.86
CA LYS A 102 -42.34 -3.73 -14.66
C LYS A 102 -42.69 -3.58 -16.13
N ARG A 103 -43.89 -3.08 -16.45
CA ARG A 103 -44.36 -3.00 -17.84
C ARG A 103 -43.47 -2.14 -18.70
N ASP A 104 -43.21 -0.93 -18.28
CA ASP A 104 -42.36 -0.02 -19.06
C ASP A 104 -40.90 -0.50 -19.11
N ALA A 105 -40.38 -1.03 -18.00
CA ALA A 105 -39.02 -1.58 -17.97
C ALA A 105 -38.86 -2.73 -18.98
N ILE A 106 -39.76 -3.68 -18.99
CA ILE A 106 -39.75 -4.81 -19.93
C ILE A 106 -39.92 -4.31 -21.38
N THR A 107 -40.85 -3.38 -21.59
CA THR A 107 -41.12 -2.86 -22.92
C THR A 107 -39.93 -2.13 -23.50
N TYR A 108 -39.29 -1.28 -22.69
CA TYR A 108 -38.07 -0.55 -23.09
C TYR A 108 -36.93 -1.52 -23.39
N ALA A 109 -36.71 -2.53 -22.53
CA ALA A 109 -35.68 -3.53 -22.75
C ALA A 109 -35.86 -4.25 -24.07
N TRP A 110 -37.08 -4.71 -24.34
CA TRP A 110 -37.41 -5.42 -25.60
C TRP A 110 -37.26 -4.54 -26.83
N GLU A 111 -37.76 -3.31 -26.76
CA GLU A 111 -37.65 -2.33 -27.84
C GLU A 111 -36.18 -2.05 -28.17
N PHE A 112 -35.34 -1.80 -27.14
CA PHE A 112 -33.94 -1.52 -27.37
C PHE A 112 -33.20 -2.69 -28.02
N LEU A 113 -33.45 -3.92 -27.56
CA LEU A 113 -32.78 -5.11 -28.09
C LEU A 113 -33.22 -5.47 -29.50
N THR A 114 -34.52 -5.36 -29.83
CA THR A 114 -35.10 -5.97 -31.03
C THR A 114 -35.52 -5.00 -32.13
N SER A 115 -35.60 -3.69 -31.85
CA SER A 115 -35.93 -2.69 -32.86
C SER A 115 -34.82 -2.51 -33.86
N ASP A 116 -35.15 -2.37 -35.14
CA ASP A 116 -34.23 -2.09 -36.23
C ASP A 116 -33.51 -0.71 -36.12
N LYS A 117 -34.14 0.20 -35.40
CA LYS A 117 -33.54 1.51 -35.07
C LYS A 117 -32.35 1.37 -34.09
N TRP A 118 -32.35 0.35 -33.23
CA TRP A 118 -31.40 0.18 -32.15
C TRP A 118 -30.49 -1.03 -32.37
N LEU A 119 -30.65 -2.12 -31.59
CA LEU A 119 -29.70 -3.23 -31.65
C LEU A 119 -30.09 -4.31 -32.66
N ASN A 120 -31.38 -4.39 -33.07
CA ASN A 120 -31.90 -5.30 -34.08
C ASN A 120 -31.49 -6.78 -33.87
N LEU A 121 -31.50 -7.23 -32.60
CA LEU A 121 -31.18 -8.63 -32.29
C LEU A 121 -32.29 -9.60 -32.80
N PRO A 122 -31.93 -10.79 -33.27
CA PRO A 122 -32.89 -11.82 -33.68
C PRO A 122 -33.70 -12.30 -32.47
N LYS A 123 -35.02 -12.10 -32.54
CA LYS A 123 -35.95 -12.39 -31.43
C LYS A 123 -35.91 -13.84 -31.00
N GLU A 124 -35.70 -14.76 -31.96
CA GLU A 124 -35.63 -16.20 -31.74
C GLU A 124 -34.44 -16.67 -30.93
N LYS A 125 -33.37 -15.82 -30.80
CA LYS A 125 -32.20 -16.11 -29.98
C LYS A 125 -32.30 -15.60 -28.54
N LEU A 126 -33.37 -14.88 -28.21
CA LEU A 126 -33.57 -14.32 -26.89
C LEU A 126 -34.38 -15.22 -25.98
N TRP A 127 -33.85 -15.51 -24.81
CA TRP A 127 -34.49 -16.26 -23.73
C TRP A 127 -34.70 -15.34 -22.54
N VAL A 128 -35.74 -15.59 -21.75
CA VAL A 128 -36.12 -14.73 -20.63
C VAL A 128 -36.36 -15.56 -19.38
N THR A 129 -35.84 -15.12 -18.25
CA THR A 129 -36.15 -15.68 -16.94
C THR A 129 -36.99 -14.72 -16.12
N VAL A 130 -37.78 -15.23 -15.22
CA VAL A 130 -38.50 -14.48 -14.20
C VAL A 130 -38.43 -15.21 -12.87
N TYR A 131 -38.53 -14.46 -11.75
CA TYR A 131 -38.70 -15.09 -10.45
C TYR A 131 -39.97 -15.89 -10.40
N ALA A 132 -39.93 -17.11 -9.84
CA ALA A 132 -40.99 -18.10 -9.95
C ALA A 132 -42.39 -17.60 -9.55
N SER A 133 -42.48 -16.69 -8.57
CA SER A 133 -43.73 -16.11 -8.09
C SER A 133 -44.09 -14.77 -8.72
N ASP A 134 -43.28 -14.25 -9.66
CA ASP A 134 -43.58 -13.00 -10.35
C ASP A 134 -44.46 -13.22 -11.61
N ASP A 135 -45.73 -13.45 -11.36
CA ASP A 135 -46.71 -13.67 -12.43
C ASP A 135 -46.92 -12.43 -13.30
N GLU A 136 -46.81 -11.23 -12.72
CA GLU A 136 -46.97 -9.98 -13.46
C GLU A 136 -45.89 -9.86 -14.55
N ALA A 137 -44.61 -10.06 -14.20
CA ALA A 137 -43.54 -10.02 -15.18
C ALA A 137 -43.69 -11.14 -16.23
N TYR A 138 -44.08 -12.35 -15.83
CA TYR A 138 -44.31 -13.43 -16.74
C TYR A 138 -45.42 -13.12 -17.76
N ASP A 139 -46.53 -12.54 -17.28
CA ASP A 139 -47.67 -12.19 -18.16
C ASP A 139 -47.29 -11.04 -19.12
N ILE A 140 -46.55 -10.05 -18.68
CA ILE A 140 -46.08 -8.98 -19.56
C ILE A 140 -45.21 -9.57 -20.69
N TRP A 141 -44.29 -10.46 -20.39
CA TRP A 141 -43.41 -11.08 -21.39
C TRP A 141 -44.20 -11.97 -22.38
N THR A 142 -45.16 -12.77 -21.89
CA THR A 142 -45.88 -13.74 -22.74
C THR A 142 -47.05 -13.14 -23.48
N GLN A 143 -47.82 -12.26 -22.85
CA GLN A 143 -49.07 -11.72 -23.40
C GLN A 143 -48.90 -10.40 -24.13
N GLU A 144 -48.04 -9.51 -23.62
CA GLU A 144 -47.86 -8.18 -24.24
C GLU A 144 -46.64 -8.16 -25.20
N VAL A 145 -45.52 -8.74 -24.81
CA VAL A 145 -44.31 -8.82 -25.65
C VAL A 145 -44.38 -10.00 -26.63
N GLY A 146 -45.05 -11.10 -26.26
CA GLY A 146 -45.25 -12.28 -27.13
C GLY A 146 -44.07 -13.25 -27.15
N ILE A 147 -43.31 -13.36 -26.06
CA ILE A 147 -42.27 -14.39 -25.94
C ILE A 147 -42.95 -15.77 -25.86
N PRO A 148 -42.57 -16.75 -26.70
CA PRO A 148 -43.05 -18.10 -26.59
C PRO A 148 -42.73 -18.76 -25.25
N ALA A 149 -43.65 -19.54 -24.70
CA ALA A 149 -43.50 -20.18 -23.40
C ALA A 149 -42.24 -21.09 -23.28
N GLU A 150 -41.82 -21.70 -24.40
CA GLU A 150 -40.61 -22.53 -24.45
C GLU A 150 -39.28 -21.74 -24.23
N ARG A 151 -39.32 -20.41 -24.35
CA ARG A 151 -38.18 -19.53 -24.10
C ARG A 151 -38.35 -18.67 -22.83
N MET A 152 -39.39 -18.99 -22.04
CA MET A 152 -39.62 -18.39 -20.73
C MET A 152 -39.31 -19.39 -19.62
N VAL A 153 -38.47 -19.00 -18.68
CA VAL A 153 -38.06 -19.86 -17.56
C VAL A 153 -38.40 -19.19 -16.22
N ARG A 154 -39.07 -19.93 -15.36
CA ARG A 154 -39.34 -19.51 -13.98
C ARG A 154 -38.27 -20.09 -13.06
N ILE A 155 -37.58 -19.26 -12.33
CA ILE A 155 -36.54 -19.65 -11.38
C ILE A 155 -36.96 -19.25 -9.95
N GLY A 156 -37.03 -20.25 -9.08
CA GLY A 156 -37.37 -20.06 -7.67
C GLY A 156 -36.14 -19.88 -6.78
N ASP A 157 -36.34 -20.18 -5.49
CA ASP A 157 -35.26 -20.09 -4.48
C ASP A 157 -34.27 -21.26 -4.65
N ASN A 158 -33.41 -21.16 -5.65
CA ASN A 158 -32.49 -22.22 -6.06
C ASN A 158 -31.13 -22.20 -5.29
N LYS A 159 -30.94 -21.27 -4.36
CA LYS A 159 -29.71 -21.12 -3.53
C LYS A 159 -29.92 -21.50 -2.06
N GLY A 160 -30.96 -22.26 -1.76
CA GLY A 160 -31.16 -22.95 -0.47
C GLY A 160 -31.73 -22.11 0.69
N ALA A 161 -32.20 -20.89 0.45
CA ALA A 161 -32.88 -20.05 1.43
C ALA A 161 -33.98 -19.20 0.77
N PRO A 162 -34.97 -18.71 1.51
CA PRO A 162 -35.99 -17.79 0.97
C PRO A 162 -35.35 -16.55 0.38
N TYR A 163 -35.81 -16.19 -0.83
CA TYR A 163 -35.28 -15.10 -1.63
C TYR A 163 -33.80 -15.25 -2.06
N ALA A 164 -33.20 -16.41 -1.87
CA ALA A 164 -31.88 -16.75 -2.41
C ALA A 164 -32.05 -17.41 -3.78
N SER A 165 -32.10 -16.61 -4.80
CA SER A 165 -32.40 -17.01 -6.18
C SER A 165 -31.55 -16.23 -7.17
N ASP A 166 -31.32 -16.83 -8.35
CA ASP A 166 -30.71 -16.09 -9.47
C ASP A 166 -31.64 -14.97 -9.95
N ASN A 167 -32.98 -15.17 -9.86
CA ASN A 167 -33.96 -14.16 -10.22
C ASN A 167 -34.52 -13.35 -9.03
N PHE A 168 -33.78 -13.28 -7.92
CA PHE A 168 -34.05 -12.32 -6.85
C PHE A 168 -32.75 -11.59 -6.46
N TRP A 169 -32.64 -10.34 -6.85
CA TRP A 169 -31.44 -9.56 -6.67
C TRP A 169 -31.44 -8.82 -5.33
N ALA A 170 -30.28 -8.82 -4.68
CA ALA A 170 -30.01 -8.02 -3.48
C ALA A 170 -28.60 -7.44 -3.56
N MET A 171 -28.43 -6.19 -3.16
CA MET A 171 -27.13 -5.50 -3.14
C MET A 171 -26.13 -6.15 -2.19
N GLY A 172 -26.63 -6.64 -1.07
CA GLY A 172 -25.86 -7.29 -0.02
C GLY A 172 -26.76 -8.00 0.97
N ASP A 173 -26.30 -8.15 2.21
CA ASP A 173 -27.10 -8.73 3.29
C ASP A 173 -28.22 -7.78 3.74
N THR A 174 -28.08 -6.50 3.47
CA THR A 174 -29.04 -5.43 3.75
C THR A 174 -29.16 -4.49 2.56
N GLY A 175 -30.26 -3.75 2.50
CA GLY A 175 -30.49 -2.73 1.48
C GLY A 175 -31.60 -3.09 0.49
N PRO A 176 -31.74 -2.30 -0.58
CA PRO A 176 -32.77 -2.50 -1.60
C PRO A 176 -32.64 -3.86 -2.29
N CYS A 177 -33.77 -4.50 -2.53
CA CYS A 177 -33.81 -5.80 -3.20
C CYS A 177 -35.19 -6.06 -3.82
N GLY A 178 -35.27 -7.06 -4.71
CA GLY A 178 -36.50 -7.47 -5.35
C GLY A 178 -36.33 -8.54 -6.41
N PRO A 179 -37.46 -9.09 -6.93
CA PRO A 179 -37.41 -10.03 -8.02
C PRO A 179 -36.88 -9.38 -9.29
N CYS A 180 -36.22 -10.16 -10.12
CA CYS A 180 -35.69 -9.68 -11.39
C CYS A 180 -36.09 -10.56 -12.56
N THR A 181 -36.00 -9.98 -13.75
CA THR A 181 -36.12 -10.70 -15.03
C THR A 181 -34.82 -10.50 -15.79
N GLU A 182 -34.29 -11.61 -16.28
CA GLU A 182 -33.03 -11.64 -17.01
C GLU A 182 -33.25 -12.01 -18.45
N ILE A 183 -32.52 -11.37 -19.35
CA ILE A 183 -32.56 -11.63 -20.78
C ILE A 183 -31.26 -12.29 -21.20
N PHE A 184 -31.35 -13.45 -21.84
CA PHE A 184 -30.22 -14.25 -22.30
C PHE A 184 -30.16 -14.26 -23.83
N PHE A 185 -28.97 -14.42 -24.37
CA PHE A 185 -28.76 -14.60 -25.81
C PHE A 185 -28.17 -15.98 -26.08
N ASP A 186 -28.77 -16.74 -27.03
CA ASP A 186 -28.26 -18.00 -27.51
C ASP A 186 -27.22 -17.80 -28.61
N HIS A 187 -25.98 -18.04 -28.32
CA HIS A 187 -24.86 -17.96 -29.27
C HIS A 187 -24.88 -19.06 -30.34
N GLY A 188 -25.67 -20.10 -30.14
CA GLY A 188 -25.82 -21.18 -31.09
C GLY A 188 -25.26 -22.52 -30.63
N ALA A 189 -25.62 -23.56 -31.34
CA ALA A 189 -25.36 -24.96 -30.95
C ALA A 189 -23.85 -25.35 -30.99
N ASP A 190 -23.04 -24.56 -31.64
CA ASP A 190 -21.57 -24.77 -31.70
C ASP A 190 -20.87 -24.42 -30.37
N ILE A 191 -21.56 -23.71 -29.49
CA ILE A 191 -21.06 -23.36 -28.15
C ILE A 191 -21.71 -24.29 -27.12
N TRP A 192 -20.91 -24.85 -26.22
CA TRP A 192 -21.41 -25.70 -25.16
C TRP A 192 -22.21 -24.90 -24.11
N GLY A 193 -23.31 -25.44 -23.67
CA GLY A 193 -24.17 -24.91 -22.62
C GLY A 193 -25.63 -25.18 -22.88
N GLY A 194 -26.44 -25.16 -21.82
CA GLY A 194 -27.90 -25.32 -21.85
C GLY A 194 -28.61 -23.99 -21.52
N PRO A 195 -29.92 -23.93 -21.78
CA PRO A 195 -30.72 -22.76 -21.43
C PRO A 195 -30.77 -22.52 -19.91
N PRO A 196 -31.08 -21.30 -19.46
CA PRO A 196 -31.17 -20.97 -18.04
C PRO A 196 -32.14 -21.95 -17.33
N GLY A 197 -31.78 -22.37 -16.11
CA GLY A 197 -32.49 -23.35 -15.31
C GLY A 197 -32.22 -24.81 -15.71
N SER A 198 -31.38 -25.09 -16.70
CA SER A 198 -30.94 -26.44 -17.06
C SER A 198 -29.65 -26.84 -16.33
N PRO A 199 -29.34 -28.17 -16.27
CA PRO A 199 -28.10 -28.64 -15.65
C PRO A 199 -26.81 -28.12 -16.31
N GLU A 200 -26.88 -27.61 -17.53
CA GLU A 200 -25.75 -27.11 -18.32
C GLU A 200 -25.79 -25.58 -18.47
N GLU A 201 -26.50 -24.87 -17.61
CA GLU A 201 -26.66 -23.40 -17.65
C GLU A 201 -25.33 -22.63 -17.42
N ASP A 202 -24.35 -23.25 -16.78
CA ASP A 202 -23.02 -22.64 -16.56
C ASP A 202 -22.17 -22.51 -17.84
N GLY A 203 -22.61 -23.09 -18.96
CA GLY A 203 -21.93 -23.01 -20.24
C GLY A 203 -21.98 -21.62 -20.87
N ASP A 204 -21.17 -21.42 -21.90
CA ASP A 204 -21.03 -20.13 -22.59
C ASP A 204 -22.00 -19.92 -23.76
N ARG A 205 -22.94 -20.86 -23.98
CA ARG A 205 -23.92 -20.75 -25.07
C ARG A 205 -25.02 -19.72 -24.78
N TYR A 206 -25.64 -19.81 -23.61
CA TYR A 206 -26.71 -18.88 -23.19
C TYR A 206 -26.15 -17.88 -22.21
N ILE A 207 -25.90 -16.69 -22.69
CA ILE A 207 -25.26 -15.63 -21.89
C ILE A 207 -26.31 -14.60 -21.47
N GLU A 208 -26.43 -14.35 -20.17
CA GLU A 208 -27.18 -13.23 -19.65
C GLU A 208 -26.59 -11.92 -20.17
N ILE A 209 -27.42 -11.17 -20.91
CA ILE A 209 -27.03 -9.89 -21.49
C ILE A 209 -27.63 -8.70 -20.74
N TRP A 210 -28.77 -8.88 -20.05
CA TRP A 210 -29.44 -7.80 -19.34
C TRP A 210 -30.25 -8.32 -18.16
N ASN A 211 -30.03 -7.75 -16.99
CA ASN A 211 -30.82 -7.99 -15.79
C ASN A 211 -31.68 -6.76 -15.48
N ASN A 212 -32.99 -6.95 -15.31
CA ASN A 212 -33.96 -5.93 -14.94
C ASN A 212 -34.51 -6.26 -13.55
N VAL A 213 -34.14 -5.46 -12.55
CA VAL A 213 -34.53 -5.67 -11.16
C VAL A 213 -35.71 -4.79 -10.79
N PHE A 214 -36.72 -5.39 -10.20
CA PHE A 214 -37.91 -4.70 -9.69
C PHE A 214 -37.77 -4.51 -8.20
N MET A 215 -37.16 -3.39 -7.80
CA MET A 215 -36.92 -3.02 -6.43
C MET A 215 -38.21 -2.78 -5.68
N GLN A 216 -38.55 -3.68 -4.78
CA GLN A 216 -39.80 -3.65 -3.99
C GLN A 216 -39.54 -3.57 -2.50
N PHE A 217 -38.39 -4.05 -2.03
CA PHE A 217 -38.08 -4.25 -0.62
C PHE A 217 -36.76 -3.61 -0.21
N ASN A 218 -36.69 -3.27 1.08
CA ASN A 218 -35.47 -2.99 1.80
C ASN A 218 -35.27 -4.09 2.84
N ARG A 219 -34.18 -4.86 2.72
CA ARG A 219 -33.81 -5.89 3.70
C ARG A 219 -33.00 -5.25 4.82
N THR A 220 -33.46 -5.40 6.06
CA THR A 220 -32.77 -4.94 7.27
C THR A 220 -31.84 -6.02 7.83
N ALA A 221 -30.99 -5.66 8.80
CA ALA A 221 -29.96 -6.55 9.37
C ALA A 221 -30.53 -7.80 10.07
N ASP A 222 -31.78 -7.75 10.51
CA ASP A 222 -32.55 -8.88 11.06
C ASP A 222 -33.16 -9.81 9.99
N GLY A 223 -32.91 -9.50 8.70
CA GLY A 223 -33.44 -10.25 7.55
C GLY A 223 -34.88 -9.93 7.16
N VAL A 224 -35.51 -8.94 7.81
CA VAL A 224 -36.90 -8.56 7.50
C VAL A 224 -36.97 -7.76 6.21
N MET A 225 -37.96 -8.06 5.36
CA MET A 225 -38.23 -7.39 4.10
C MET A 225 -39.28 -6.31 4.29
N HIS A 226 -38.85 -5.04 4.29
CA HIS A 226 -39.76 -3.89 4.37
C HIS A 226 -40.07 -3.35 2.98
N PRO A 227 -41.31 -2.97 2.67
CA PRO A 227 -41.61 -2.31 1.38
C PRO A 227 -40.80 -1.04 1.22
N LEU A 228 -40.29 -0.79 0.01
CA LEU A 228 -39.72 0.50 -0.35
C LEU A 228 -40.80 1.60 -0.38
N PRO A 229 -40.42 2.89 -0.22
CA PRO A 229 -41.34 4.01 -0.32
C PRO A 229 -42.15 4.03 -1.64
N ALA A 230 -41.52 3.61 -2.74
CA ALA A 230 -42.14 3.42 -4.04
C ALA A 230 -41.50 2.26 -4.81
N PRO A 231 -42.26 1.47 -5.57
CA PRO A 231 -41.72 0.49 -6.48
C PRO A 231 -40.78 1.14 -7.48
N SER A 232 -39.60 0.61 -7.64
CA SER A 232 -38.52 1.22 -8.41
C SER A 232 -37.86 0.20 -9.35
N VAL A 233 -37.17 0.69 -10.36
CA VAL A 233 -36.49 -0.15 -11.36
C VAL A 233 -34.99 0.13 -11.33
N ASP A 234 -34.22 -0.93 -11.27
CA ASP A 234 -32.78 -0.97 -11.47
C ASP A 234 -32.47 -1.96 -12.59
N THR A 235 -31.67 -1.56 -13.56
CA THR A 235 -31.24 -2.48 -14.60
C THR A 235 -29.73 -2.47 -14.80
N GLY A 236 -29.18 -3.61 -15.25
CA GLY A 236 -27.77 -3.76 -15.57
C GLY A 236 -27.54 -4.61 -16.82
N MET A 237 -26.98 -3.97 -17.86
CA MET A 237 -26.50 -4.63 -19.06
C MET A 237 -24.98 -4.53 -19.12
N GLY A 238 -24.28 -5.66 -19.19
CA GLY A 238 -22.82 -5.65 -19.40
C GLY A 238 -22.48 -5.18 -20.81
N LEU A 239 -21.78 -4.03 -20.94
CA LEU A 239 -21.37 -3.49 -22.24
C LEU A 239 -20.53 -4.50 -23.01
N GLU A 240 -19.61 -5.18 -22.37
CA GLU A 240 -18.73 -6.16 -22.97
C GLU A 240 -19.52 -7.37 -23.54
N ARG A 241 -20.51 -7.84 -22.80
CA ARG A 241 -21.37 -8.97 -23.22
C ARG A 241 -22.23 -8.61 -24.42
N ILE A 242 -22.92 -7.49 -24.39
CA ILE A 242 -23.75 -7.05 -25.53
C ILE A 242 -22.90 -6.69 -26.75
N SER A 243 -21.68 -6.18 -26.53
CA SER A 243 -20.72 -5.92 -27.63
C SER A 243 -20.31 -7.22 -28.33
N ALA A 244 -20.05 -8.29 -27.58
CA ALA A 244 -19.73 -9.61 -28.15
C ALA A 244 -20.88 -10.13 -29.03
N VAL A 245 -22.11 -10.02 -28.56
CA VAL A 245 -23.32 -10.41 -29.34
C VAL A 245 -23.40 -9.63 -30.65
N LEU A 246 -23.27 -8.31 -30.61
CA LEU A 246 -23.44 -7.45 -31.77
C LEU A 246 -22.24 -7.49 -32.74
N GLN A 247 -21.07 -7.89 -32.28
CA GLN A 247 -19.88 -8.09 -33.08
C GLN A 247 -19.75 -9.55 -33.57
N HIS A 248 -20.75 -10.39 -33.28
CA HIS A 248 -20.85 -11.80 -33.71
C HIS A 248 -19.67 -12.66 -33.21
N VAL A 249 -19.21 -12.39 -31.99
CA VAL A 249 -18.23 -13.19 -31.29
C VAL A 249 -18.83 -13.69 -29.96
N HIS A 250 -18.27 -14.75 -29.38
CA HIS A 250 -18.81 -15.28 -28.13
C HIS A 250 -17.97 -14.90 -26.91
N SER A 251 -16.69 -14.62 -27.10
CA SER A 251 -15.81 -14.17 -26.00
C SER A 251 -15.75 -12.65 -25.95
N ASN A 252 -15.88 -12.08 -24.76
CA ASN A 252 -15.69 -10.65 -24.56
C ASN A 252 -14.28 -10.17 -24.96
N TYR A 253 -13.28 -11.06 -24.94
CA TYR A 253 -11.91 -10.72 -25.39
C TYR A 253 -11.79 -10.54 -26.90
N GLU A 254 -12.77 -10.93 -27.67
CA GLU A 254 -12.80 -10.79 -29.13
C GLU A 254 -13.44 -9.47 -29.61
N ILE A 255 -14.04 -8.68 -28.69
CA ILE A 255 -14.62 -7.37 -29.06
C ILE A 255 -13.55 -6.34 -29.39
N ASP A 256 -13.93 -5.31 -30.12
CA ASP A 256 -13.07 -4.24 -30.60
C ASP A 256 -12.19 -3.65 -29.48
N LEU A 257 -12.77 -3.30 -28.34
CA LEU A 257 -12.08 -2.73 -27.19
C LEU A 257 -10.98 -3.66 -26.66
N PHE A 258 -11.27 -4.95 -26.48
CA PHE A 258 -10.29 -5.90 -25.97
C PHE A 258 -9.24 -6.28 -27.03
N GLN A 259 -9.60 -6.32 -28.31
CA GLN A 259 -8.63 -6.57 -29.37
C GLN A 259 -7.56 -5.49 -29.45
N SER A 260 -7.94 -4.23 -29.23
CA SER A 260 -7.00 -3.12 -29.13
C SER A 260 -6.07 -3.26 -27.91
N LEU A 261 -6.62 -3.59 -26.74
CA LEU A 261 -5.82 -3.79 -25.52
C LEU A 261 -4.93 -5.03 -25.58
N LEU A 262 -5.38 -6.13 -26.16
CA LEU A 262 -4.59 -7.34 -26.38
C LEU A 262 -3.40 -7.06 -27.30
N LYS A 263 -3.62 -6.33 -28.40
CA LYS A 263 -2.57 -5.90 -29.31
C LYS A 263 -1.52 -5.05 -28.59
N ALA A 264 -1.96 -4.01 -27.87
CA ALA A 264 -1.07 -3.14 -27.11
C ALA A 264 -0.31 -3.90 -26.00
N SER A 265 -0.96 -4.86 -25.37
CA SER A 265 -0.33 -5.73 -24.34
C SER A 265 0.76 -6.61 -24.95
N ALA A 266 0.48 -7.25 -26.09
CA ALA A 266 1.45 -8.08 -26.81
C ALA A 266 2.66 -7.26 -27.27
N GLU A 267 2.44 -6.07 -27.80
CA GLU A 267 3.51 -5.14 -28.23
C GLU A 267 4.37 -4.70 -27.04
N ALA A 268 3.74 -4.33 -25.91
CA ALA A 268 4.46 -3.90 -24.70
C ALA A 268 5.30 -5.01 -24.07
N ILE A 269 4.80 -6.25 -24.13
CA ILE A 269 5.49 -7.44 -23.61
C ILE A 269 6.56 -7.94 -24.59
N GLY A 270 6.33 -7.78 -25.89
CA GLY A 270 7.18 -8.32 -26.97
C GLY A 270 6.86 -9.78 -27.28
N CYS A 271 5.59 -10.19 -27.19
CA CYS A 271 5.11 -11.54 -27.49
C CYS A 271 4.13 -11.57 -28.67
N ALA A 272 3.76 -12.76 -29.12
CA ALA A 272 2.71 -12.94 -30.12
C ALA A 272 1.35 -12.52 -29.54
N ASN A 273 0.49 -11.93 -30.37
CA ASN A 273 -0.90 -11.69 -30.02
C ASN A 273 -1.72 -12.94 -30.38
N ASP A 274 -1.64 -13.92 -29.51
CA ASP A 274 -2.38 -15.17 -29.57
C ASP A 274 -3.50 -15.20 -28.51
N ASP A 275 -4.25 -16.28 -28.45
CA ASP A 275 -5.35 -16.43 -27.49
C ASP A 275 -4.88 -16.87 -26.09
N ALA A 276 -3.64 -16.57 -25.71
CA ALA A 276 -3.06 -16.97 -24.43
C ALA A 276 -3.83 -16.37 -23.23
N PRO A 277 -4.24 -17.21 -22.26
CA PRO A 277 -4.92 -16.72 -21.05
C PRO A 277 -4.14 -15.61 -20.32
N SER A 278 -2.81 -15.71 -20.28
CA SER A 278 -1.95 -14.69 -19.67
C SER A 278 -2.05 -13.33 -20.34
N LEU A 279 -2.22 -13.29 -21.66
CA LEU A 279 -2.39 -12.03 -22.38
C LEU A 279 -3.75 -11.40 -22.08
N LYS A 280 -4.82 -12.22 -21.99
CA LYS A 280 -6.17 -11.80 -21.59
C LYS A 280 -6.17 -11.20 -20.18
N VAL A 281 -5.44 -11.80 -19.24
CA VAL A 281 -5.27 -11.26 -17.88
C VAL A 281 -4.66 -9.88 -17.91
N VAL A 282 -3.59 -9.67 -18.65
CA VAL A 282 -2.93 -8.36 -18.77
C VAL A 282 -3.88 -7.31 -19.36
N ALA A 283 -4.60 -7.65 -20.42
CA ALA A 283 -5.56 -6.75 -21.08
C ALA A 283 -6.77 -6.40 -20.18
N ASP A 284 -7.25 -7.34 -19.37
CA ASP A 284 -8.28 -7.06 -18.37
C ASP A 284 -7.76 -6.14 -17.27
N HIS A 285 -6.61 -6.47 -16.72
CA HIS A 285 -6.07 -5.81 -15.54
C HIS A 285 -5.64 -4.37 -15.78
N ILE A 286 -5.26 -4.00 -16.99
CA ILE A 286 -4.94 -2.59 -17.29
C ILE A 286 -6.17 -1.70 -17.15
N ARG A 287 -7.37 -2.20 -17.46
CA ARG A 287 -8.62 -1.46 -17.27
C ARG A 287 -8.89 -1.21 -15.80
N SER A 288 -8.93 -2.26 -14.98
CA SER A 288 -9.18 -2.12 -13.54
C SER A 288 -8.14 -1.25 -12.83
N CYS A 289 -6.85 -1.45 -13.12
CA CYS A 289 -5.78 -0.64 -12.53
C CYS A 289 -5.86 0.81 -12.96
N GLY A 290 -6.05 1.08 -14.25
CA GLY A 290 -6.15 2.44 -14.78
C GLY A 290 -7.30 3.24 -14.14
N PHE A 291 -8.48 2.65 -14.06
CA PHE A 291 -9.65 3.30 -13.47
C PHE A 291 -9.56 3.44 -11.95
N LEU A 292 -9.04 2.44 -11.24
CA LEU A 292 -8.85 2.54 -9.80
C LEU A 292 -7.88 3.66 -9.42
N ILE A 293 -6.78 3.80 -10.16
CA ILE A 293 -5.81 4.87 -9.93
C ILE A 293 -6.40 6.23 -10.31
N ALA A 294 -7.13 6.32 -11.42
CA ALA A 294 -7.82 7.54 -11.82
C ALA A 294 -8.81 8.02 -10.74
N ASP A 295 -9.47 7.10 -10.06
CA ASP A 295 -10.40 7.40 -8.96
C ASP A 295 -9.71 7.55 -7.59
N GLY A 296 -8.37 7.59 -7.54
CA GLY A 296 -7.58 7.93 -6.36
C GLY A 296 -7.11 6.76 -5.50
N VAL A 297 -7.26 5.51 -5.95
CA VAL A 297 -6.69 4.35 -5.25
C VAL A 297 -5.19 4.25 -5.54
N LEU A 298 -4.38 4.07 -4.50
CA LEU A 298 -2.94 3.82 -4.62
C LEU A 298 -2.59 2.45 -4.05
N PRO A 299 -1.57 1.75 -4.60
CA PRO A 299 -1.12 0.49 -4.06
C PRO A 299 -0.73 0.60 -2.59
N SER A 300 -1.25 -0.29 -1.74
CA SER A 300 -0.96 -0.33 -0.31
C SER A 300 -1.00 -1.78 0.22
N ASN A 301 -0.76 -1.96 1.53
CA ASN A 301 -0.75 -3.28 2.16
C ASN A 301 -2.13 -3.75 2.65
N GLU A 302 -3.14 -2.89 2.61
CA GLU A 302 -4.48 -3.19 3.14
C GLU A 302 -5.57 -2.47 2.37
N GLY A 303 -6.80 -2.90 2.55
CA GLY A 303 -7.98 -2.28 1.96
C GLY A 303 -7.98 -2.25 0.43
N ARG A 304 -8.51 -1.17 -0.13
CA ARG A 304 -8.62 -0.95 -1.59
C ARG A 304 -7.26 -0.97 -2.29
N GLY A 305 -6.25 -0.37 -1.67
CA GLY A 305 -4.91 -0.31 -2.23
C GLY A 305 -4.22 -1.68 -2.30
N TYR A 306 -4.52 -2.58 -1.37
CA TYR A 306 -4.05 -3.96 -1.44
C TYR A 306 -4.65 -4.71 -2.63
N VAL A 307 -5.96 -4.54 -2.89
CA VAL A 307 -6.61 -5.15 -4.06
C VAL A 307 -5.99 -4.63 -5.35
N LEU A 308 -5.78 -3.32 -5.48
CA LEU A 308 -5.09 -2.74 -6.63
C LEU A 308 -3.68 -3.32 -6.80
N ARG A 309 -2.89 -3.38 -5.74
CA ARG A 309 -1.55 -3.99 -5.76
C ARG A 309 -1.58 -5.43 -6.23
N ARG A 310 -2.53 -6.22 -5.74
CA ARG A 310 -2.74 -7.62 -6.12
C ARG A 310 -2.98 -7.76 -7.62
N ILE A 311 -3.84 -6.91 -8.20
CA ILE A 311 -4.14 -6.91 -9.63
C ILE A 311 -2.90 -6.52 -10.45
N ILE A 312 -2.17 -5.48 -10.05
CA ILE A 312 -0.93 -5.05 -10.72
C ILE A 312 0.10 -6.19 -10.73
N ARG A 313 0.35 -6.80 -9.58
CA ARG A 313 1.35 -7.88 -9.45
C ARG A 313 0.97 -9.13 -10.22
N ARG A 314 -0.32 -9.43 -10.28
CA ARG A 314 -0.84 -10.52 -11.12
C ARG A 314 -0.58 -10.24 -12.61
N ALA A 315 -0.84 -9.04 -13.09
CA ALA A 315 -0.51 -8.65 -14.46
C ALA A 315 0.99 -8.73 -14.75
N CYS A 316 1.84 -8.25 -13.84
CA CYS A 316 3.30 -8.32 -13.96
C CYS A 316 3.80 -9.78 -14.08
N ARG A 317 3.26 -10.67 -13.26
CA ARG A 317 3.61 -12.10 -13.31
C ARG A 317 3.20 -12.74 -14.63
N HIS A 318 1.98 -12.46 -15.11
CA HIS A 318 1.51 -12.98 -16.40
C HIS A 318 2.33 -12.44 -17.57
N GLY A 319 2.73 -11.17 -17.54
CA GLY A 319 3.66 -10.60 -18.52
C GLY A 319 5.05 -11.24 -18.46
N ASN A 320 5.58 -11.51 -17.28
CA ASN A 320 6.83 -12.25 -17.11
C ASN A 320 6.72 -13.66 -17.70
N LYS A 321 5.62 -14.38 -17.48
CA LYS A 321 5.34 -15.70 -18.07
C LYS A 321 5.32 -15.65 -19.61
N LEU A 322 4.88 -14.55 -20.19
CA LEU A 322 4.89 -14.32 -21.65
C LEU A 322 6.24 -13.84 -22.18
N GLY A 323 7.26 -13.68 -21.32
CA GLY A 323 8.61 -13.32 -21.68
C GLY A 323 8.94 -11.82 -21.65
N ALA A 324 8.13 -11.02 -20.96
CA ALA A 324 8.42 -9.59 -20.79
C ALA A 324 9.81 -9.35 -20.19
N LYS A 325 10.55 -8.44 -20.80
CA LYS A 325 11.88 -8.01 -20.31
C LYS A 325 11.75 -6.61 -19.71
N GLY A 326 11.83 -6.53 -18.40
CA GLY A 326 11.67 -5.28 -17.66
C GLY A 326 10.21 -4.85 -17.50
N THR A 327 9.99 -3.56 -17.25
CA THR A 327 8.65 -3.00 -17.02
C THR A 327 7.91 -2.80 -18.34
N PHE A 328 6.66 -3.21 -18.37
CA PHE A 328 5.82 -3.18 -19.59
C PHE A 328 4.41 -2.65 -19.32
N PHE A 329 3.84 -2.94 -18.16
CA PHE A 329 2.41 -2.77 -17.88
C PHE A 329 1.96 -1.32 -17.99
N HIS A 330 2.74 -0.37 -17.45
CA HIS A 330 2.47 1.06 -17.58
C HIS A 330 2.40 1.57 -19.03
N LYS A 331 3.07 0.89 -19.97
CA LYS A 331 3.07 1.28 -21.38
C LYS A 331 1.72 1.05 -22.07
N ILE A 332 0.87 0.20 -21.50
CA ILE A 332 -0.45 -0.15 -22.05
C ILE A 332 -1.48 0.95 -21.75
N VAL A 333 -1.21 1.83 -20.78
CA VAL A 333 -2.13 2.90 -20.38
C VAL A 333 -2.51 3.80 -21.54
N ALA A 334 -1.59 4.11 -22.43
CA ALA A 334 -1.88 4.94 -23.61
C ALA A 334 -2.96 4.33 -24.52
N ALA A 335 -2.94 3.01 -24.71
CA ALA A 335 -3.97 2.30 -25.45
C ALA A 335 -5.32 2.32 -24.73
N LEU A 336 -5.34 2.14 -23.41
CA LEU A 336 -6.54 2.27 -22.60
C LEU A 336 -7.18 3.65 -22.72
N VAL A 337 -6.36 4.71 -22.65
CA VAL A 337 -6.82 6.09 -22.83
C VAL A 337 -7.36 6.32 -24.24
N GLY A 338 -6.72 5.73 -25.25
CA GLY A 338 -7.19 5.79 -26.64
C GLY A 338 -8.59 5.18 -26.83
N GLU A 339 -8.86 4.06 -26.17
CA GLU A 339 -10.14 3.35 -26.28
C GLU A 339 -11.26 3.93 -25.39
N MET A 340 -10.94 4.38 -24.19
CA MET A 340 -11.95 4.71 -23.20
C MET A 340 -11.89 6.17 -22.70
N GLY A 341 -10.85 6.92 -23.09
CA GLY A 341 -10.63 8.27 -22.55
C GLY A 341 -11.61 9.33 -23.05
N GLU A 342 -12.35 9.09 -24.13
CA GLU A 342 -13.44 9.98 -24.56
C GLU A 342 -14.68 9.83 -23.68
N ALA A 343 -15.02 8.61 -23.30
CA ALA A 343 -16.16 8.34 -22.42
C ALA A 343 -15.85 8.66 -20.97
N PHE A 344 -14.60 8.49 -20.56
CA PHE A 344 -14.11 8.69 -19.20
C PHE A 344 -12.91 9.64 -19.19
N VAL A 345 -13.23 10.92 -19.14
CA VAL A 345 -12.23 12.02 -19.29
C VAL A 345 -11.14 11.98 -18.22
N GLU A 346 -11.45 11.45 -17.03
CA GLU A 346 -10.50 11.25 -15.93
C GLU A 346 -9.31 10.38 -16.30
N LEU A 347 -9.48 9.36 -17.15
CA LEU A 347 -8.36 8.56 -17.66
C LEU A 347 -7.36 9.41 -18.45
N LYS A 348 -7.87 10.28 -19.31
CA LYS A 348 -7.04 11.14 -20.15
C LYS A 348 -6.33 12.20 -19.30
N GLN A 349 -7.03 12.78 -18.34
CA GLN A 349 -6.47 13.79 -17.43
C GLN A 349 -5.40 13.21 -16.50
N GLN A 350 -5.55 11.97 -16.10
CA GLN A 350 -4.70 11.29 -15.12
C GLN A 350 -3.67 10.35 -15.77
N GLN A 351 -3.56 10.29 -17.10
CA GLN A 351 -2.70 9.32 -17.81
C GLN A 351 -1.28 9.27 -17.25
N ALA A 352 -0.61 10.41 -17.15
CA ALA A 352 0.77 10.47 -16.65
C ALA A 352 0.91 9.99 -15.20
N HIS A 353 -0.10 10.27 -14.36
CA HIS A 353 -0.16 9.78 -12.98
C HIS A 353 -0.33 8.26 -12.93
N ILE A 354 -1.27 7.72 -13.72
CA ILE A 354 -1.52 6.28 -13.81
C ILE A 354 -0.26 5.53 -14.26
N GLU A 355 0.38 6.00 -15.33
CA GLU A 355 1.61 5.41 -15.85
C GLU A 355 2.73 5.38 -14.80
N ARG A 356 2.90 6.47 -14.04
CA ARG A 356 3.92 6.59 -13.00
C ARG A 356 3.65 5.66 -11.82
N VAL A 357 2.41 5.59 -11.33
CA VAL A 357 2.02 4.68 -10.25
C VAL A 357 2.26 3.23 -10.63
N LEU A 358 1.81 2.82 -11.82
CA LEU A 358 2.00 1.46 -12.32
C LEU A 358 3.48 1.12 -12.49
N LYS A 359 4.26 2.01 -13.11
CA LYS A 359 5.70 1.81 -13.29
C LYS A 359 6.43 1.63 -11.97
N THR A 360 6.13 2.46 -10.98
CA THR A 360 6.76 2.39 -9.65
C THR A 360 6.45 1.07 -8.94
N GLU A 361 5.20 0.61 -8.95
CA GLU A 361 4.82 -0.67 -8.33
C GLU A 361 5.42 -1.86 -9.09
N GLU A 362 5.46 -1.79 -10.41
CA GLU A 362 6.06 -2.79 -11.28
C GLU A 362 7.57 -2.91 -11.03
N GLU A 363 8.30 -1.79 -10.93
CA GLU A 363 9.73 -1.76 -10.61
C GLU A 363 10.02 -2.31 -9.21
N GLN A 364 9.17 -2.02 -8.23
CA GLN A 364 9.30 -2.57 -6.88
C GLN A 364 9.10 -4.08 -6.88
N PHE A 365 8.08 -4.57 -7.57
CA PHE A 365 7.79 -6.00 -7.63
C PHE A 365 8.83 -6.77 -8.44
N ALA A 366 9.36 -6.20 -9.52
CA ALA A 366 10.39 -6.82 -10.36
C ALA A 366 11.64 -7.21 -9.54
N LYS A 367 12.00 -6.43 -8.53
CA LYS A 367 13.15 -6.73 -7.64
C LYS A 367 12.98 -8.02 -6.85
N THR A 368 11.76 -8.40 -6.52
CA THR A 368 11.45 -9.56 -5.67
C THR A 368 10.82 -10.72 -6.45
N LEU A 369 10.24 -10.44 -7.63
CA LEU A 369 9.52 -11.44 -8.43
C LEU A 369 10.40 -12.61 -8.84
N GLU A 370 11.55 -12.34 -9.45
CA GLU A 370 12.47 -13.38 -9.94
C GLU A 370 12.99 -14.25 -8.78
N GLN A 371 13.36 -13.62 -7.67
CA GLN A 371 13.85 -14.31 -6.50
C GLN A 371 12.73 -15.10 -5.81
N GLY A 372 11.53 -14.56 -5.70
CA GLY A 372 10.36 -15.24 -5.15
C GLY A 372 9.97 -16.48 -5.98
N LEU A 373 9.95 -16.35 -7.30
CA LEU A 373 9.70 -17.49 -8.20
C LEU A 373 10.75 -18.57 -8.03
N LYS A 374 12.03 -18.21 -7.94
CA LYS A 374 13.14 -19.17 -7.75
C LYS A 374 13.03 -19.93 -6.43
N ILE A 375 12.64 -19.25 -5.35
CA ILE A 375 12.41 -19.86 -4.04
C ILE A 375 11.21 -20.79 -4.09
N LEU A 376 10.11 -20.35 -4.70
CA LEU A 376 8.94 -21.21 -4.88
C LEU A 376 9.29 -22.48 -5.68
N GLU A 377 10.05 -22.36 -6.76
CA GLU A 377 10.52 -23.52 -7.53
C GLU A 377 11.35 -24.47 -6.68
N GLN A 378 12.24 -23.95 -5.85
CA GLN A 378 13.04 -24.76 -4.94
C GLN A 378 12.16 -25.49 -3.93
N ASP A 379 11.25 -24.77 -3.26
CA ASP A 379 10.34 -25.35 -2.27
C ASP A 379 9.40 -26.40 -2.93
N LEU A 380 8.94 -26.15 -4.16
CA LEU A 380 8.13 -27.10 -4.93
C LEU A 380 8.91 -28.36 -5.34
N SER A 381 10.20 -28.24 -5.63
CA SER A 381 11.05 -29.39 -5.95
C SER A 381 11.25 -30.36 -4.78
N GLU A 382 11.14 -29.86 -3.56
CA GLU A 382 11.27 -30.60 -2.30
C GLU A 382 9.91 -31.04 -1.73
N LEU A 383 8.80 -30.61 -2.35
CA LEU A 383 7.44 -30.85 -1.88
C LEU A 383 7.06 -32.34 -1.94
N LYS A 384 6.68 -32.89 -0.80
CA LYS A 384 6.12 -34.23 -0.70
C LYS A 384 4.59 -34.12 -0.55
N GLY A 385 3.88 -34.15 -1.66
CA GLY A 385 2.42 -34.06 -1.69
C GLY A 385 1.92 -32.99 -2.65
N SER A 386 0.63 -32.62 -2.53
CA SER A 386 -0.06 -31.67 -3.43
C SER A 386 -0.44 -30.35 -2.77
N VAL A 387 -0.01 -30.11 -1.52
CA VAL A 387 -0.36 -28.90 -0.75
C VAL A 387 0.90 -28.12 -0.43
N ILE A 388 0.95 -26.85 -0.85
CA ILE A 388 2.04 -25.93 -0.52
C ILE A 388 1.87 -25.47 0.93
N PRO A 389 2.90 -25.67 1.80
CA PRO A 389 2.78 -25.31 3.22
C PRO A 389 2.51 -23.82 3.47
N GLY A 390 1.70 -23.51 4.48
CA GLY A 390 1.31 -22.14 4.82
C GLY A 390 2.47 -21.21 5.17
N ASN A 391 3.55 -21.72 5.76
CA ASN A 391 4.76 -20.95 6.03
C ASN A 391 5.53 -20.56 4.75
N VAL A 392 5.48 -21.37 3.70
CA VAL A 392 6.04 -21.03 2.38
C VAL A 392 5.21 -19.93 1.73
N VAL A 393 3.88 -20.06 1.76
CA VAL A 393 2.95 -19.04 1.26
C VAL A 393 3.17 -17.72 2.00
N PHE A 394 3.28 -17.76 3.33
CA PHE A 394 3.53 -16.59 4.16
C PHE A 394 4.88 -15.92 3.85
N LYS A 395 5.95 -16.69 3.69
CA LYS A 395 7.27 -16.18 3.30
C LYS A 395 7.24 -15.46 1.96
N LEU A 396 6.53 -16.02 0.97
CA LEU A 396 6.33 -15.39 -0.34
C LEU A 396 5.54 -14.09 -0.21
N TYR A 397 4.52 -14.07 0.63
CA TYR A 397 3.70 -12.90 0.89
C TYR A 397 4.49 -11.79 1.61
N ASP A 398 5.07 -12.12 2.76
CA ASP A 398 5.69 -11.14 3.67
C ASP A 398 7.03 -10.61 3.14
N THR A 399 7.88 -11.48 2.61
CA THR A 399 9.25 -11.14 2.20
C THR A 399 9.34 -10.75 0.72
N TYR A 400 8.64 -11.45 -0.15
CA TYR A 400 8.74 -11.27 -1.60
C TYR A 400 7.55 -10.53 -2.20
N GLY A 401 6.55 -10.19 -1.38
CA GLY A 401 5.39 -9.43 -1.80
C GLY A 401 4.49 -10.16 -2.81
N PHE A 402 4.44 -11.50 -2.76
CA PHE A 402 3.52 -12.30 -3.54
C PHE A 402 2.15 -12.30 -2.85
N PRO A 403 1.13 -11.68 -3.43
CA PRO A 403 -0.23 -11.89 -2.95
C PRO A 403 -0.58 -13.37 -2.94
N VAL A 404 -1.39 -13.81 -1.98
CA VAL A 404 -1.74 -15.23 -1.84
C VAL A 404 -2.37 -15.79 -3.11
N ASP A 405 -3.22 -15.01 -3.77
CA ASP A 405 -3.84 -15.40 -5.04
C ASP A 405 -2.82 -15.67 -6.14
N LEU A 406 -1.73 -14.91 -6.16
CA LEU A 406 -0.65 -15.12 -7.13
C LEU A 406 0.03 -16.47 -6.90
N THR A 407 0.28 -16.81 -5.64
CA THR A 407 0.82 -18.13 -5.25
C THR A 407 -0.20 -19.22 -5.58
N ASN A 408 -1.50 -18.96 -5.38
CA ASN A 408 -2.57 -19.89 -5.73
C ASN A 408 -2.69 -20.11 -7.25
N ASP A 409 -2.56 -19.08 -8.07
CA ASP A 409 -2.53 -19.20 -9.53
C ASP A 409 -1.40 -20.12 -9.99
N ILE A 410 -0.20 -19.95 -9.40
CA ILE A 410 0.96 -20.81 -9.71
C ILE A 410 0.73 -22.25 -9.25
N ALA A 411 0.12 -22.43 -8.07
CA ALA A 411 -0.24 -23.74 -7.55
C ALA A 411 -1.24 -24.46 -8.46
N ARG A 412 -2.31 -23.78 -8.87
CA ARG A 412 -3.34 -24.32 -9.79
C ARG A 412 -2.76 -24.74 -11.14
N GLU A 413 -1.83 -23.97 -11.71
CA GLU A 413 -1.14 -24.32 -12.96
C GLU A 413 -0.38 -25.66 -12.86
N ARG A 414 -0.06 -26.09 -11.64
CA ARG A 414 0.67 -27.33 -11.33
C ARG A 414 -0.19 -28.40 -10.64
N SER A 415 -1.50 -28.21 -10.60
CA SER A 415 -2.44 -29.08 -9.88
C SER A 415 -2.13 -29.22 -8.39
N LEU A 416 -1.65 -28.15 -7.76
CA LEU A 416 -1.39 -28.02 -6.33
C LEU A 416 -2.44 -27.14 -5.66
N THR A 417 -2.53 -27.25 -4.33
CA THR A 417 -3.36 -26.38 -3.47
C THR A 417 -2.50 -25.70 -2.39
N LEU A 418 -3.05 -24.72 -1.69
CA LEU A 418 -2.37 -24.02 -0.59
C LEU A 418 -2.90 -24.50 0.77
N ASP A 419 -2.02 -24.49 1.78
CA ASP A 419 -2.39 -24.59 3.19
C ASP A 419 -2.83 -23.20 3.70
N GLU A 420 -4.09 -22.86 3.47
CA GLU A 420 -4.67 -21.56 3.85
C GLU A 420 -4.72 -21.37 5.36
N GLU A 421 -5.04 -22.44 6.11
CA GLU A 421 -5.06 -22.38 7.59
C GLU A 421 -3.66 -22.12 8.17
N GLY A 422 -2.64 -22.75 7.61
CA GLY A 422 -1.24 -22.49 7.97
C GLY A 422 -0.82 -21.07 7.67
N PHE A 423 -1.23 -20.52 6.52
CA PHE A 423 -0.98 -19.13 6.17
C PHE A 423 -1.66 -18.15 7.16
N GLU A 424 -2.93 -18.36 7.50
CA GLU A 424 -3.66 -17.50 8.45
C GLU A 424 -3.03 -17.54 9.86
N ARG A 425 -2.53 -18.69 10.31
CA ARG A 425 -1.79 -18.78 11.59
C ARG A 425 -0.54 -17.90 11.59
N GLU A 426 0.24 -17.92 10.51
CA GLU A 426 1.44 -17.07 10.38
C GLU A 426 1.07 -15.58 10.32
N MET A 427 -0.01 -15.23 9.61
CA MET A 427 -0.54 -13.87 9.54
C MET A 427 -0.98 -13.35 10.92
N GLU A 428 -1.68 -14.16 11.71
CA GLU A 428 -2.11 -13.75 13.04
C GLU A 428 -0.90 -13.59 13.99
N ALA A 429 0.09 -14.47 13.90
CA ALA A 429 1.34 -14.34 14.65
C ALA A 429 2.10 -13.04 14.29
N GLN A 430 2.05 -12.61 13.02
CA GLN A 430 2.61 -11.33 12.59
C GLN A 430 1.82 -10.15 13.16
N ARG A 431 0.48 -10.19 13.10
CA ARG A 431 -0.40 -9.16 13.67
C ARG A 431 -0.19 -9.01 15.18
N GLU A 432 -0.03 -10.11 15.89
CA GLU A 432 0.20 -10.10 17.34
C GLU A 432 1.57 -9.52 17.70
N ARG A 433 2.62 -9.84 16.92
CA ARG A 433 3.93 -9.19 17.05
C ARG A 433 3.87 -7.69 16.77
N ALA A 434 3.11 -7.25 15.78
CA ALA A 434 2.90 -5.85 15.48
C ALA A 434 2.12 -5.13 16.59
N ARG A 435 1.08 -5.76 17.14
CA ARG A 435 0.30 -5.24 18.30
C ARG A 435 1.16 -5.13 19.55
N SER A 436 1.96 -6.14 19.86
CA SER A 436 2.85 -6.12 21.03
C SER A 436 3.99 -5.11 20.89
N ALA A 437 4.46 -4.84 19.69
CA ALA A 437 5.43 -3.77 19.42
C ALA A 437 4.83 -2.36 19.51
N SER A 438 3.51 -2.21 19.29
CA SER A 438 2.78 -0.94 19.42
C SER A 438 2.10 -0.76 20.78
N ALA A 439 2.09 -1.76 21.64
CA ALA A 439 1.46 -1.73 22.97
C ALA A 439 2.31 -1.00 24.03
N PHE A 440 2.78 0.22 23.72
CA PHE A 440 3.18 1.19 24.72
C PHE A 440 2.07 2.22 24.89
N GLY A 441 1.02 1.82 25.60
CA GLY A 441 -0.10 2.65 26.01
C GLY A 441 -1.28 1.76 26.37
N MET A 442 -1.44 1.42 27.63
CA MET A 442 -2.71 0.88 28.09
C MET A 442 -3.77 1.94 27.82
N ASP A 443 -4.77 1.60 27.00
CA ASP A 443 -5.93 2.45 26.75
C ASP A 443 -6.80 2.50 28.02
N TYR A 444 -6.46 3.40 28.94
CA TYR A 444 -7.24 3.70 30.14
C TYR A 444 -8.64 4.25 29.82
N ASN A 445 -8.85 4.73 28.58
CA ASN A 445 -10.08 5.38 28.16
C ASN A 445 -11.25 4.40 28.01
N SER A 446 -10.97 3.12 27.80
CA SER A 446 -12.01 2.09 27.64
C SER A 446 -12.66 1.65 28.98
N LEU A 447 -12.08 2.02 30.10
CA LEU A 447 -12.51 1.60 31.44
C LEU A 447 -13.40 2.62 32.17
N VAL A 448 -13.42 3.87 31.71
CA VAL A 448 -14.13 4.96 32.36
C VAL A 448 -15.40 5.32 31.59
N LYS A 449 -16.56 5.03 32.15
CA LYS A 449 -17.85 5.51 31.64
C LYS A 449 -18.26 6.75 32.44
N VAL A 450 -18.45 7.85 31.75
CA VAL A 450 -18.92 9.11 32.32
C VAL A 450 -20.29 9.44 31.73
N ASP A 451 -21.27 9.69 32.58
CA ASP A 451 -22.56 10.22 32.17
C ASP A 451 -22.45 11.76 32.15
N GLY A 452 -22.46 12.37 30.97
CA GLY A 452 -22.43 13.81 30.79
C GLY A 452 -21.33 14.28 29.84
N ASP A 453 -21.53 15.46 29.26
CA ASP A 453 -20.62 16.11 28.35
C ASP A 453 -19.86 17.25 29.04
N THR A 454 -18.62 17.46 28.67
CA THR A 454 -17.81 18.60 29.11
C THR A 454 -17.88 19.71 28.06
N ARG A 455 -18.25 20.93 28.47
CA ARG A 455 -18.18 22.10 27.60
C ARG A 455 -16.74 22.56 27.44
N PHE A 456 -16.24 22.59 26.20
CA PHE A 456 -14.89 23.04 25.90
C PHE A 456 -14.84 24.58 25.77
N LEU A 457 -13.99 25.23 26.57
CA LEU A 457 -13.76 26.68 26.60
C LEU A 457 -12.44 27.09 25.95
N GLY A 458 -11.61 26.13 25.55
CA GLY A 458 -10.21 26.34 25.17
C GLY A 458 -9.99 27.07 23.85
N TYR A 459 -11.04 27.34 23.05
CA TYR A 459 -10.94 28.24 21.90
C TYR A 459 -10.90 29.72 22.30
N GLN A 460 -11.39 30.05 23.50
CA GLN A 460 -11.47 31.41 24.01
C GLN A 460 -10.30 31.80 24.89
N GLY A 461 -9.58 30.82 25.41
CA GLY A 461 -8.43 31.05 26.31
C GLY A 461 -7.89 29.78 26.95
N VAL A 462 -6.87 29.97 27.81
CA VAL A 462 -6.16 28.89 28.50
C VAL A 462 -6.57 28.79 29.98
N SER A 463 -7.50 29.60 30.43
CA SER A 463 -7.98 29.65 31.81
C SER A 463 -9.51 29.64 31.86
N GLY A 464 -10.07 28.94 32.84
CA GLY A 464 -11.51 28.85 33.04
C GLY A 464 -11.86 28.36 34.44
N ALA A 465 -13.13 28.45 34.81
CA ALA A 465 -13.65 27.82 36.02
C ALA A 465 -14.59 26.67 35.65
N GLY A 466 -14.55 25.60 36.42
CA GLY A 466 -15.40 24.43 36.22
C GLY A 466 -15.78 23.81 37.55
N GLN A 467 -16.82 22.99 37.54
CA GLN A 467 -17.25 22.18 38.66
C GLN A 467 -16.87 20.72 38.42
N ILE A 468 -16.31 20.05 39.43
CA ILE A 468 -15.97 18.63 39.36
C ILE A 468 -17.28 17.82 39.36
N ILE A 469 -17.53 17.11 38.25
CA ILE A 469 -18.71 16.26 38.08
C ILE A 469 -18.44 14.80 38.35
N ALA A 470 -17.16 14.37 38.22
CA ALA A 470 -16.74 13.01 38.54
C ALA A 470 -15.24 12.94 38.87
N LEU A 471 -14.88 12.00 39.74
CA LEU A 471 -13.50 11.63 40.07
C LEU A 471 -13.31 10.13 39.86
N PHE A 472 -12.15 9.71 39.37
CA PHE A 472 -11.80 8.31 39.20
C PHE A 472 -10.39 8.02 39.75
N LYS A 473 -10.26 6.84 40.36
CA LYS A 473 -8.98 6.28 40.76
C LYS A 473 -8.92 4.83 40.33
N ASP A 474 -7.86 4.43 39.61
CA ASP A 474 -7.69 3.09 39.07
C ASP A 474 -8.93 2.60 38.29
N GLY A 475 -9.53 3.50 37.49
CA GLY A 475 -10.70 3.24 36.66
C GLY A 475 -12.04 3.14 37.41
N LYS A 476 -12.06 3.39 38.70
CA LYS A 476 -13.28 3.35 39.52
C LYS A 476 -13.67 4.74 39.98
N ALA A 477 -14.96 5.03 39.96
CA ALA A 477 -15.50 6.28 40.45
C ALA A 477 -15.27 6.39 41.99
N VAL A 478 -14.81 7.57 42.43
CA VAL A 478 -14.60 7.90 43.82
C VAL A 478 -15.19 9.27 44.15
N GLU A 479 -15.52 9.52 45.43
CA GLU A 479 -16.06 10.80 45.87
C GLU A 479 -14.94 11.82 46.18
N GLN A 480 -13.73 11.34 46.47
CA GLN A 480 -12.60 12.16 46.85
C GLN A 480 -11.26 11.59 46.37
N LEU A 481 -10.32 12.50 46.03
CA LEU A 481 -8.92 12.20 45.82
C LEU A 481 -8.07 12.99 46.83
N GLY A 482 -7.18 12.32 47.56
CA GLY A 482 -6.29 12.91 48.56
C GLY A 482 -4.92 13.28 47.99
N GLU A 483 -4.14 14.03 48.78
CA GLU A 483 -2.79 14.46 48.42
C GLU A 483 -1.88 13.27 48.07
N GLY A 484 -1.16 13.42 46.97
CA GLY A 484 -0.27 12.38 46.41
C GLY A 484 -0.99 11.30 45.60
N GLU A 485 -2.33 11.30 45.55
CA GLU A 485 -3.06 10.32 44.75
C GLU A 485 -3.14 10.70 43.26
N GLU A 486 -2.88 9.72 42.45
CA GLU A 486 -3.12 9.82 40.98
C GLU A 486 -4.59 9.50 40.70
N GLY A 487 -5.15 10.23 39.74
CA GLY A 487 -6.55 10.04 39.39
C GLY A 487 -6.96 10.82 38.12
N VAL A 488 -8.24 10.74 37.85
CA VAL A 488 -8.88 11.44 36.73
C VAL A 488 -9.96 12.37 37.26
N VAL A 489 -9.91 13.62 36.84
CA VAL A 489 -10.91 14.64 37.18
C VAL A 489 -11.75 14.96 35.92
N VAL A 490 -13.06 14.96 36.05
CA VAL A 490 -14.00 15.37 35.01
C VAL A 490 -14.70 16.64 35.44
N LEU A 491 -14.70 17.65 34.58
CA LEU A 491 -15.34 18.94 34.82
C LEU A 491 -16.56 19.10 33.91
N ASP A 492 -17.55 19.90 34.37
CA ASP A 492 -18.71 20.33 33.55
C ASP A 492 -18.27 21.20 32.37
N GLN A 493 -17.23 22.01 32.57
CA GLN A 493 -16.60 22.81 31.51
C GLN A 493 -15.09 22.97 31.78
N THR A 494 -14.30 23.07 30.72
CA THR A 494 -12.84 23.12 30.81
C THR A 494 -12.19 23.88 29.67
N PRO A 495 -11.06 24.60 29.91
CA PRO A 495 -10.23 25.12 28.84
C PRO A 495 -9.26 24.08 28.27
N PHE A 496 -9.13 22.88 28.89
CA PHE A 496 -8.23 21.82 28.45
C PHE A 496 -8.72 21.12 27.22
N TYR A 497 -7.91 21.11 26.16
CA TYR A 497 -8.15 20.32 24.97
C TYR A 497 -7.92 18.85 25.25
N ALA A 498 -8.89 18.01 24.97
CA ALA A 498 -8.73 16.57 25.05
C ALA A 498 -8.18 16.00 23.75
N GLU A 499 -7.25 15.05 23.84
CA GLU A 499 -6.62 14.40 22.70
C GLU A 499 -7.66 13.99 21.66
N SER A 500 -7.48 14.53 20.43
CA SER A 500 -8.37 14.27 19.30
C SER A 500 -7.71 14.71 18.00
N GLY A 501 -8.03 14.04 16.87
CA GLY A 501 -7.59 14.46 15.54
C GLY A 501 -6.07 14.51 15.36
N GLY A 502 -5.31 13.76 16.16
CA GLY A 502 -3.85 13.74 16.16
C GLY A 502 -3.17 14.83 16.98
N GLN A 503 -3.93 15.79 17.57
CA GLN A 503 -3.38 16.72 18.55
C GLN A 503 -3.43 16.10 19.95
N VAL A 504 -2.30 16.13 20.67
CA VAL A 504 -2.21 15.67 22.07
C VAL A 504 -3.07 16.49 23.03
N GLY A 505 -3.46 15.89 24.15
CA GLY A 505 -4.18 16.57 25.21
C GLY A 505 -3.34 17.65 25.90
N ASP A 506 -4.01 18.63 26.51
CA ASP A 506 -3.35 19.67 27.28
C ASP A 506 -2.87 19.17 28.63
N SER A 507 -1.83 19.81 29.12
CA SER A 507 -1.34 19.76 30.48
C SER A 507 -1.53 21.11 31.21
N GLY A 508 -1.43 21.10 32.52
CA GLY A 508 -1.61 22.30 33.35
C GLY A 508 -1.98 21.95 34.78
N TYR A 509 -2.89 22.69 35.39
CA TYR A 509 -3.35 22.38 36.74
C TYR A 509 -4.80 22.85 37.01
N LEU A 510 -5.42 22.21 38.00
CA LEU A 510 -6.69 22.63 38.59
C LEU A 510 -6.39 23.15 40.01
N GLU A 511 -6.98 24.28 40.41
CA GLU A 511 -6.69 24.95 41.67
C GLU A 511 -7.97 25.39 42.36
N ALA A 512 -8.01 25.21 43.67
CA ALA A 512 -8.98 25.80 44.57
C ALA A 512 -8.28 26.22 45.86
N ALA A 513 -8.98 26.85 46.81
CA ALA A 513 -8.38 27.29 48.09
C ALA A 513 -7.69 26.13 48.84
N GLY A 514 -6.34 26.12 48.85
CA GLY A 514 -5.53 25.07 49.52
C GLY A 514 -5.49 23.73 48.80
N VAL A 515 -5.93 23.65 47.54
CA VAL A 515 -5.96 22.43 46.74
C VAL A 515 -5.33 22.69 45.39
N ARG A 516 -4.48 21.79 44.93
CA ARG A 516 -3.89 21.76 43.61
C ARG A 516 -3.81 20.38 43.04
N PHE A 517 -4.25 20.22 41.80
CA PHE A 517 -4.16 19.01 41.01
C PHE A 517 -3.37 19.31 39.74
N ASP A 518 -2.23 18.64 39.56
CA ASP A 518 -1.39 18.80 38.39
C ASP A 518 -1.86 17.86 37.29
N VAL A 519 -2.33 18.44 36.18
CA VAL A 519 -2.82 17.72 34.99
C VAL A 519 -1.66 17.44 34.08
N ARG A 520 -1.40 16.16 33.81
CA ARG A 520 -0.31 15.72 32.92
C ARG A 520 -0.79 15.51 31.49
N ASP A 521 -2.05 15.12 31.34
CA ASP A 521 -2.67 14.83 30.03
C ASP A 521 -4.19 14.97 30.13
N THR A 522 -4.82 15.21 28.99
CA THR A 522 -6.27 15.30 28.88
C THR A 522 -6.75 14.45 27.71
N THR A 523 -7.61 13.47 28.00
CA THR A 523 -8.16 12.56 27.00
C THR A 523 -9.69 12.69 26.92
N LYS A 524 -10.31 11.95 25.99
CA LYS A 524 -11.75 12.03 25.73
C LYS A 524 -12.43 10.70 25.94
N ALA A 525 -13.56 10.69 26.67
CA ALA A 525 -14.47 9.55 26.77
C ALA A 525 -15.88 10.01 26.44
N GLY A 526 -16.37 9.64 25.23
CA GLY A 526 -17.63 10.22 24.70
C GLY A 526 -17.54 11.73 24.57
N GLY A 527 -18.45 12.46 25.20
CA GLY A 527 -18.45 13.93 25.27
C GLY A 527 -17.65 14.52 26.44
N ALA A 528 -17.15 13.70 27.37
CA ALA A 528 -16.44 14.14 28.56
C ALA A 528 -14.93 14.27 28.34
N HIS A 529 -14.31 15.31 28.94
CA HIS A 529 -12.87 15.51 28.98
C HIS A 529 -12.31 14.96 30.31
N LEU A 530 -11.36 14.04 30.22
CA LEU A 530 -10.70 13.35 31.32
C LEU A 530 -9.36 13.98 31.61
N HIS A 531 -9.23 14.69 32.74
CA HIS A 531 -7.99 15.31 33.17
C HIS A 531 -7.20 14.29 34.01
N HIS A 532 -6.14 13.73 33.49
CA HIS A 532 -5.26 12.77 34.14
C HIS A 532 -4.15 13.49 34.91
N GLY A 533 -3.94 13.13 36.19
CA GLY A 533 -2.92 13.81 36.97
C GLY A 533 -2.79 13.32 38.38
N VAL A 534 -2.24 14.16 39.24
CA VAL A 534 -1.95 13.87 40.64
C VAL A 534 -2.37 15.05 41.53
N VAL A 535 -2.93 14.76 42.69
CA VAL A 535 -3.19 15.79 43.68
C VAL A 535 -1.89 16.21 44.33
N ALA A 536 -1.38 17.39 43.97
CA ALA A 536 -0.13 17.94 44.47
C ALA A 536 -0.28 18.53 45.90
N GLN A 537 -1.49 19.01 46.23
CA GLN A 537 -1.77 19.57 47.55
C GLN A 537 -3.27 19.44 47.90
N GLY A 538 -3.57 19.09 49.11
CA GLY A 538 -4.95 19.06 49.64
C GLY A 538 -5.75 17.87 49.19
N SER A 539 -7.06 18.04 48.97
CA SER A 539 -7.93 16.98 48.50
C SER A 539 -9.04 17.53 47.60
N LEU A 540 -9.38 16.81 46.55
CA LEU A 540 -10.47 17.09 45.63
C LEU A 540 -11.70 16.27 45.99
N THR A 541 -12.90 16.89 45.89
CA THR A 541 -14.18 16.24 46.07
C THR A 541 -15.13 16.51 44.93
N VAL A 542 -16.00 15.56 44.60
CA VAL A 542 -17.06 15.76 43.63
C VAL A 542 -17.94 16.94 44.04
N GLY A 543 -18.31 17.79 43.10
CA GLY A 543 -19.11 19.00 43.32
C GLY A 543 -18.29 20.26 43.66
N ALA A 544 -16.97 20.11 43.90
CA ALA A 544 -16.12 21.27 44.18
C ALA A 544 -15.90 22.16 42.90
N ALA A 545 -15.90 23.47 43.12
CA ALA A 545 -15.51 24.42 42.05
C ALA A 545 -13.99 24.57 42.01
N VAL A 546 -13.43 24.51 40.84
CA VAL A 546 -11.99 24.66 40.59
C VAL A 546 -11.74 25.69 39.49
N LYS A 547 -10.62 26.37 39.56
CA LYS A 547 -10.04 27.12 38.46
C LYS A 547 -9.15 26.15 37.67
N ALA A 548 -9.32 26.13 36.38
CA ALA A 548 -8.57 25.33 35.46
C ALA A 548 -7.60 26.22 34.65
N GLU A 549 -6.32 25.89 34.68
CA GLU A 549 -5.24 26.63 34.00
C GLU A 549 -4.43 25.66 33.13
N VAL A 550 -4.47 25.89 31.82
CA VAL A 550 -3.65 25.15 30.85
C VAL A 550 -2.26 25.74 30.81
N ASP A 551 -1.24 24.88 30.64
CA ASP A 551 0.12 25.35 30.37
C ASP A 551 0.12 26.09 29.01
N ALA A 552 0.12 27.42 29.10
CA ALA A 552 0.03 28.30 27.94
C ALA A 552 1.19 28.11 26.96
N SER A 553 2.38 27.76 27.47
CA SER A 553 3.58 27.61 26.65
C SER A 553 3.52 26.31 25.82
N VAL A 554 3.09 25.22 26.43
CA VAL A 554 2.89 23.92 25.78
C VAL A 554 1.74 24.00 24.76
N ARG A 555 0.60 24.60 25.15
CA ARG A 555 -0.55 24.83 24.26
C ARG A 555 -0.14 25.66 23.04
N GLN A 556 0.59 26.77 23.25
CA GLN A 556 1.02 27.64 22.17
C GLN A 556 1.94 26.89 21.21
N ALA A 557 2.96 26.18 21.70
CA ALA A 557 3.85 25.39 20.86
C ALA A 557 3.09 24.31 20.06
N THR A 558 2.14 23.64 20.69
CA THR A 558 1.25 22.66 20.02
C THR A 558 0.42 23.33 18.91
N ALA A 559 -0.14 24.51 19.17
CA ALA A 559 -0.93 25.25 18.19
C ALA A 559 -0.09 25.70 16.97
N LEU A 560 1.18 26.07 17.17
CA LEU A 560 2.14 26.38 16.08
C LEU A 560 2.29 25.16 15.16
N ASN A 561 2.58 24.00 15.74
CA ASN A 561 2.77 22.75 15.02
C ASN A 561 1.49 22.30 14.32
N HIS A 562 0.33 22.43 14.97
CA HIS A 562 -0.94 22.04 14.37
C HIS A 562 -1.30 22.92 13.17
N SER A 563 -1.16 24.23 13.30
CA SER A 563 -1.41 25.15 12.20
C SER A 563 -0.46 24.92 11.01
N ALA A 564 0.82 24.65 11.30
CA ALA A 564 1.80 24.31 10.27
C ALA A 564 1.47 22.99 9.55
N THR A 565 0.84 22.03 10.23
CA THR A 565 0.39 20.78 9.63
C THR A 565 -0.59 21.01 8.50
N HIS A 566 -1.56 21.92 8.66
CA HIS A 566 -2.52 22.28 7.61
C HIS A 566 -1.85 22.97 6.42
N LEU A 567 -0.90 23.88 6.69
CA LEU A 567 -0.11 24.51 5.63
C LEU A 567 0.74 23.50 4.87
N LEU A 568 1.35 22.53 5.59
CA LEU A 568 2.11 21.43 4.98
C LEU A 568 1.22 20.53 4.11
N HIS A 569 0.03 20.18 4.58
CA HIS A 569 -0.91 19.36 3.81
C HIS A 569 -1.29 20.03 2.48
N ALA A 570 -1.64 21.31 2.53
CA ALA A 570 -1.94 22.11 1.33
C ALA A 570 -0.73 22.19 0.39
N ALA A 571 0.48 22.42 0.93
CA ALA A 571 1.73 22.46 0.14
C ALA A 571 2.02 21.11 -0.52
N LEU A 572 1.83 19.99 0.19
CA LEU A 572 2.01 18.63 -0.33
C LEU A 572 1.08 18.37 -1.51
N ARG A 573 -0.19 18.75 -1.42
CA ARG A 573 -1.14 18.64 -2.53
C ARG A 573 -0.73 19.49 -3.73
N GLN A 574 -0.25 20.70 -3.48
CA GLN A 574 0.22 21.58 -4.56
C GLN A 574 1.46 21.02 -5.28
N VAL A 575 2.40 20.39 -4.57
CA VAL A 575 3.68 19.91 -5.13
C VAL A 575 3.58 18.50 -5.69
N LEU A 576 2.86 17.62 -4.98
CA LEU A 576 2.80 16.18 -5.31
C LEU A 576 1.51 15.79 -6.05
N GLY A 577 0.43 16.54 -5.87
CA GLY A 577 -0.86 16.30 -6.53
C GLY A 577 -2.01 16.01 -5.55
N ASP A 578 -3.22 15.99 -6.10
CA ASP A 578 -4.48 15.87 -5.34
C ASP A 578 -4.71 14.49 -4.69
N HIS A 579 -3.92 13.48 -5.06
CA HIS A 579 -3.95 12.16 -4.44
C HIS A 579 -3.41 12.16 -3.00
N VAL A 580 -2.70 13.21 -2.59
CA VAL A 580 -2.22 13.35 -1.22
C VAL A 580 -3.40 13.50 -0.27
N GLN A 581 -3.52 12.55 0.66
CA GLN A 581 -4.53 12.52 1.72
C GLN A 581 -3.86 12.15 3.03
N GLN A 582 -4.32 12.74 4.13
CA GLN A 582 -3.87 12.38 5.47
C GLN A 582 -4.19 10.91 5.77
N LYS A 583 -3.19 10.18 6.26
CA LYS A 583 -3.30 8.80 6.77
C LYS A 583 -3.07 8.71 8.27
N GLY A 584 -2.44 9.71 8.85
CA GLY A 584 -2.22 9.86 10.27
C GLY A 584 -1.61 11.21 10.58
N SER A 585 -1.77 11.66 11.81
CA SER A 585 -1.16 12.90 12.32
C SER A 585 -0.82 12.73 13.79
N LEU A 586 0.26 13.34 14.22
CA LEU A 586 0.58 13.53 15.62
C LEU A 586 1.16 14.94 15.76
N VAL A 587 0.56 15.73 16.64
CA VAL A 587 0.96 17.10 16.90
C VAL A 587 1.12 17.30 18.40
N ASP A 588 2.32 17.62 18.83
CA ASP A 588 2.68 17.95 20.19
C ASP A 588 3.45 19.27 20.28
N SER A 589 3.93 19.65 21.46
CA SER A 589 4.69 20.90 21.65
C SER A 589 6.10 20.87 21.05
N GLN A 590 6.63 19.69 20.75
CA GLN A 590 7.98 19.51 20.25
C GLN A 590 8.04 19.46 18.73
N ARG A 591 7.07 18.78 18.10
CA ARG A 591 7.05 18.52 16.67
C ARG A 591 5.66 18.27 16.12
N LEU A 592 5.58 18.25 14.81
CA LEU A 592 4.46 17.65 14.07
C LEU A 592 4.96 16.41 13.29
N ARG A 593 4.08 15.44 13.16
CA ARG A 593 4.25 14.27 12.32
C ARG A 593 3.03 14.15 11.43
N PHE A 594 3.25 14.06 10.13
CA PHE A 594 2.19 13.96 9.15
C PHE A 594 2.43 12.76 8.23
N ASP A 595 1.52 11.80 8.29
CA ASP A 595 1.51 10.60 7.46
C ASP A 595 0.50 10.80 6.33
N PHE A 596 0.91 10.56 5.09
CA PHE A 596 0.08 10.85 3.93
C PHE A 596 0.28 9.84 2.81
N SER A 597 -0.74 9.73 1.94
CA SER A 597 -0.68 8.86 0.76
C SER A 597 0.23 9.45 -0.30
N HIS A 598 1.30 8.71 -0.63
CA HIS A 598 2.16 8.99 -1.77
C HIS A 598 2.99 7.73 -2.11
N PHE A 599 3.20 7.48 -3.39
CA PHE A 599 3.69 6.21 -3.92
C PHE A 599 5.20 6.16 -4.18
N GLU A 600 5.89 7.30 -4.10
CA GLU A 600 7.34 7.39 -4.34
C GLU A 600 8.04 8.25 -3.29
N ALA A 601 9.37 8.17 -3.20
CA ALA A 601 10.16 9.01 -2.31
C ALA A 601 10.11 10.48 -2.77
N ILE A 602 9.98 11.40 -1.81
CA ILE A 602 10.03 12.83 -2.11
C ILE A 602 11.47 13.23 -2.43
N LYS A 603 11.65 13.92 -3.54
CA LYS A 603 12.97 14.39 -3.95
C LYS A 603 13.46 15.55 -3.05
N PRO A 604 14.78 15.71 -2.85
CA PRO A 604 15.32 16.82 -2.05
C PRO A 604 14.82 18.19 -2.50
N GLU A 605 14.68 18.40 -3.81
CA GLU A 605 14.19 19.65 -4.38
C GLU A 605 12.72 19.90 -4.02
N GLN A 606 11.91 18.85 -3.98
CA GLN A 606 10.50 18.92 -3.57
C GLN A 606 10.37 19.20 -2.07
N LEU A 607 11.23 18.59 -1.21
CA LEU A 607 11.26 18.90 0.22
C LEU A 607 11.60 20.38 0.47
N LYS A 608 12.59 20.90 -0.24
CA LYS A 608 12.91 22.31 -0.18
C LYS A 608 11.75 23.18 -0.65
N GLN A 609 11.09 22.82 -1.74
CA GLN A 609 9.92 23.53 -2.25
C GLN A 609 8.77 23.55 -1.25
N LEU A 610 8.53 22.43 -0.53
CA LEU A 610 7.52 22.35 0.53
C LEU A 610 7.84 23.33 1.67
N GLU A 611 9.09 23.33 2.17
CA GLU A 611 9.52 24.29 3.19
C GLU A 611 9.36 25.75 2.73
N ASP A 612 9.75 26.05 1.49
CA ASP A 612 9.65 27.40 0.93
C ASP A 612 8.18 27.87 0.83
N ILE A 613 7.27 26.96 0.42
CA ILE A 613 5.82 27.26 0.33
C ILE A 613 5.27 27.52 1.72
N VAL A 614 5.48 26.61 2.66
CA VAL A 614 4.94 26.76 4.03
C VAL A 614 5.47 28.03 4.70
N ASN A 615 6.77 28.28 4.64
CA ASN A 615 7.37 29.48 5.20
C ASN A 615 6.92 30.76 4.49
N ARG A 616 6.60 30.70 3.20
CA ARG A 616 6.00 31.83 2.47
C ARG A 616 4.61 32.15 3.00
N GLU A 617 3.75 31.15 3.24
CA GLU A 617 2.42 31.33 3.79
C GLU A 617 2.49 31.83 5.24
N ILE A 618 3.45 31.39 6.05
CA ILE A 618 3.72 31.91 7.38
C ILE A 618 4.04 33.41 7.31
N ARG A 619 4.97 33.81 6.44
CA ARG A 619 5.40 35.22 6.30
C ARG A 619 4.31 36.16 5.78
N LYS A 620 3.26 35.65 5.09
CA LYS A 620 2.09 36.46 4.72
C LYS A 620 1.35 36.97 5.93
N ASN A 621 1.49 36.32 7.07
CA ASN A 621 0.82 36.69 8.33
C ASN A 621 -0.69 36.86 8.18
N SER A 622 -1.31 35.96 7.42
CA SER A 622 -2.75 35.96 7.18
C SER A 622 -3.52 35.61 8.45
N GLU A 623 -4.70 36.18 8.61
CA GLU A 623 -5.61 35.77 9.67
C GLU A 623 -6.06 34.32 9.48
N VAL A 624 -6.19 33.60 10.59
CA VAL A 624 -6.72 32.24 10.62
C VAL A 624 -8.21 32.32 10.97
N GLU A 625 -9.04 32.00 9.99
CA GLU A 625 -10.49 32.10 10.11
C GLU A 625 -11.09 30.74 10.50
N THR A 626 -12.04 30.79 11.44
CA THR A 626 -12.79 29.59 11.84
C THR A 626 -14.28 29.88 11.75
N GLU A 627 -15.03 28.95 11.18
CA GLU A 627 -16.47 29.03 11.02
C GLU A 627 -17.14 27.71 11.41
N GLU A 628 -18.19 27.79 12.20
CA GLU A 628 -19.08 26.66 12.48
C GLU A 628 -20.23 26.67 11.48
N THR A 629 -20.41 25.55 10.77
CA THR A 629 -21.42 25.40 9.71
C THR A 629 -21.86 23.95 9.57
N ASP A 630 -22.90 23.70 8.79
CA ASP A 630 -23.27 22.33 8.43
C ASP A 630 -22.27 21.72 7.43
N ILE A 631 -22.25 20.39 7.37
CA ILE A 631 -21.26 19.65 6.57
C ILE A 631 -21.41 19.88 5.06
N GLU A 632 -22.64 20.14 4.56
CA GLU A 632 -22.87 20.42 3.14
C GLU A 632 -22.35 21.82 2.76
N SER A 633 -22.64 22.81 3.57
CA SER A 633 -22.11 24.18 3.40
C SER A 633 -20.57 24.18 3.45
N ALA A 634 -19.97 23.39 4.34
CA ALA A 634 -18.52 23.24 4.41
C ALA A 634 -17.94 22.63 3.12
N LYS A 635 -18.54 21.56 2.59
CA LYS A 635 -18.14 20.94 1.32
C LYS A 635 -18.27 21.90 0.13
N ASN A 636 -19.35 22.68 0.07
CA ASN A 636 -19.57 23.66 -0.98
C ASN A 636 -18.52 24.79 -0.97
N LYS A 637 -17.92 25.08 0.17
CA LYS A 637 -16.78 26.00 0.32
C LYS A 637 -15.44 25.37 -0.05
N GLY A 638 -15.43 24.08 -0.42
CA GLY A 638 -14.22 23.34 -0.75
C GLY A 638 -13.45 22.86 0.47
N ALA A 639 -14.08 22.82 1.65
CA ALA A 639 -13.45 22.30 2.84
C ALA A 639 -13.16 20.79 2.69
N MET A 640 -11.90 20.38 2.93
CA MET A 640 -11.51 18.99 2.97
C MET A 640 -11.93 18.36 4.29
N ALA A 641 -12.67 17.25 4.19
CA ALA A 641 -12.94 16.36 5.30
C ALA A 641 -11.84 15.31 5.40
N LEU A 642 -11.31 15.07 6.59
CA LEU A 642 -10.30 14.04 6.83
C LEU A 642 -10.94 12.65 6.73
N PHE A 643 -10.25 11.75 6.05
CA PHE A 643 -10.75 10.39 5.83
C PHE A 643 -10.78 9.60 7.15
N GLY A 644 -11.94 9.06 7.50
CA GLY A 644 -12.12 8.20 8.68
C GLY A 644 -12.61 8.90 9.94
N GLU A 645 -12.77 10.21 9.96
CA GLU A 645 -13.41 10.91 11.08
C GLU A 645 -14.94 10.94 10.92
N LYS A 646 -15.64 10.70 12.02
CA LYS A 646 -17.10 10.86 12.09
C LYS A 646 -17.41 12.29 12.48
N TYR A 647 -17.91 13.05 11.52
CA TYR A 647 -18.35 14.42 11.76
C TYR A 647 -19.83 14.44 12.19
N GLY A 648 -20.16 15.29 13.15
CA GLY A 648 -21.56 15.60 13.49
C GLY A 648 -22.22 16.50 12.42
N ASP A 649 -23.46 16.87 12.65
CA ASP A 649 -24.22 17.77 11.75
C ASP A 649 -23.59 19.17 11.66
N GLN A 650 -22.92 19.62 12.72
CA GLN A 650 -22.18 20.87 12.80
C GLN A 650 -20.68 20.58 12.77
N VAL A 651 -19.97 21.27 11.91
CA VAL A 651 -18.51 21.12 11.71
C VAL A 651 -17.81 22.48 11.79
N ARG A 652 -16.56 22.45 12.25
CA ARG A 652 -15.70 23.64 12.32
C ARG A 652 -14.78 23.67 11.12
N VAL A 653 -14.94 24.65 10.26
CA VAL A 653 -14.11 24.92 9.08
C VAL A 653 -12.98 25.85 9.48
N LEU A 654 -11.75 25.46 9.17
CA LEU A 654 -10.54 26.24 9.38
C LEU A 654 -9.98 26.69 8.03
N SER A 655 -9.78 27.99 7.87
CA SER A 655 -9.22 28.61 6.67
C SER A 655 -7.93 29.35 6.99
N MET A 656 -6.85 29.06 6.27
CA MET A 656 -5.54 29.68 6.39
C MET A 656 -5.04 30.16 5.02
N GLY A 657 -4.52 31.38 4.96
CA GLY A 657 -4.05 31.94 3.69
C GLY A 657 -5.16 32.11 2.64
N GLY A 658 -6.37 32.46 3.10
CA GLY A 658 -7.56 32.53 2.27
C GLY A 658 -7.98 31.13 1.81
N LYS A 659 -7.83 30.84 0.52
CA LYS A 659 -8.15 29.53 -0.07
C LYS A 659 -6.97 28.55 -0.11
N PHE A 660 -5.82 28.90 0.47
CA PHE A 660 -4.63 28.03 0.41
C PHE A 660 -4.84 26.72 1.16
N SER A 661 -5.39 26.80 2.39
CA SER A 661 -5.77 25.63 3.18
C SER A 661 -7.17 25.85 3.74
N VAL A 662 -8.13 24.99 3.41
CA VAL A 662 -9.49 25.01 3.92
C VAL A 662 -9.86 23.58 4.33
N GLU A 663 -9.93 23.33 5.64
CA GLU A 663 -10.08 21.97 6.18
C GLU A 663 -11.05 21.95 7.37
N LEU A 664 -11.66 20.76 7.61
CA LEU A 664 -12.43 20.53 8.83
C LEU A 664 -11.47 20.20 9.96
N CYS A 665 -11.46 21.01 11.03
CA CYS A 665 -10.58 20.80 12.17
C CYS A 665 -11.14 21.33 13.48
N GLY A 666 -11.18 20.45 14.51
CA GLY A 666 -11.58 20.78 15.88
C GLY A 666 -10.41 21.13 16.81
N GLY A 667 -9.18 21.16 16.32
CA GLY A 667 -7.98 21.42 17.12
C GLY A 667 -7.76 22.89 17.51
N THR A 668 -6.69 23.16 18.22
CA THR A 668 -6.28 24.53 18.62
C THR A 668 -5.25 25.07 17.63
N HIS A 669 -5.40 26.34 17.25
CA HIS A 669 -4.63 26.98 16.20
C HIS A 669 -4.17 28.37 16.59
N VAL A 670 -3.20 28.89 15.84
CA VAL A 670 -2.74 30.27 15.94
C VAL A 670 -3.80 31.24 15.42
N SER A 671 -3.75 32.47 15.84
CA SER A 671 -4.64 33.55 15.34
C SER A 671 -4.21 34.04 13.96
N ARG A 672 -2.94 34.03 13.67
CA ARG A 672 -2.34 34.45 12.41
C ARG A 672 -1.24 33.49 11.99
N THR A 673 -1.08 33.27 10.69
CA THR A 673 -0.04 32.35 10.18
C THR A 673 1.36 32.78 10.58
N GLY A 674 1.62 34.07 10.75
CA GLY A 674 2.89 34.61 11.21
C GLY A 674 3.29 34.17 12.61
N ASP A 675 2.34 33.83 13.47
CA ASP A 675 2.60 33.35 14.84
C ASP A 675 3.40 32.07 14.85
N ILE A 676 3.31 31.23 13.79
CA ILE A 676 4.06 29.99 13.62
C ILE A 676 5.59 30.25 13.63
N GLY A 677 6.01 31.40 13.10
CA GLY A 677 7.42 31.82 13.04
C GLY A 677 8.16 31.12 11.92
N LEU A 678 8.87 30.05 12.22
CA LEU A 678 9.66 29.27 11.27
C LEU A 678 9.16 27.82 11.21
N PHE A 679 9.16 27.26 10.02
CA PHE A 679 8.85 25.83 9.77
C PHE A 679 10.08 25.14 9.18
N LYS A 680 10.46 23.98 9.73
CA LYS A 680 11.60 23.18 9.25
C LYS A 680 11.27 21.69 9.23
N ILE A 681 11.42 21.05 8.08
CA ILE A 681 11.32 19.59 7.94
C ILE A 681 12.57 18.95 8.54
N THR A 682 12.40 18.00 9.45
CA THR A 682 13.50 17.28 10.11
C THR A 682 13.74 15.89 9.52
N SER A 683 12.68 15.22 9.05
CA SER A 683 12.79 13.91 8.41
C SER A 683 11.68 13.67 7.39
N GLU A 684 11.97 12.80 6.44
CA GLU A 684 11.01 12.27 5.47
C GLU A 684 11.34 10.81 5.21
N GLY A 685 10.31 9.94 5.11
CA GLY A 685 10.51 8.52 4.84
C GLY A 685 9.21 7.76 4.59
N GLY A 686 9.35 6.54 4.07
CA GLY A 686 8.23 5.61 3.95
C GLY A 686 7.95 4.92 5.28
N VAL A 687 6.67 4.81 5.67
CA VAL A 687 6.22 4.07 6.87
C VAL A 687 5.47 2.81 6.53
N ALA A 688 4.73 2.85 5.42
CA ALA A 688 4.05 1.70 4.85
C ALA A 688 4.02 1.86 3.34
N SER A 689 3.62 0.83 2.64
CA SER A 689 3.48 0.93 1.20
C SER A 689 2.40 1.95 0.82
N GLY A 690 2.78 2.92 -0.01
CA GLY A 690 1.92 4.02 -0.41
C GLY A 690 1.67 5.06 0.69
N VAL A 691 2.36 4.99 1.83
CA VAL A 691 2.27 5.96 2.92
C VAL A 691 3.65 6.50 3.26
N ARG A 692 3.78 7.81 3.23
CA ARG A 692 5.00 8.53 3.59
C ARG A 692 4.76 9.37 4.82
N ARG A 693 5.82 9.63 5.56
CA ARG A 693 5.86 10.42 6.78
C ARG A 693 6.78 11.61 6.62
N ILE A 694 6.30 12.77 7.00
CA ILE A 694 7.12 13.95 7.25
C ILE A 694 7.05 14.28 8.73
N GLU A 695 8.21 14.56 9.34
CA GLU A 695 8.31 15.18 10.64
C GLU A 695 8.90 16.59 10.48
N ALA A 696 8.38 17.54 11.23
CA ALA A 696 8.78 18.91 11.16
C ALA A 696 8.64 19.60 12.52
N VAL A 697 9.32 20.73 12.66
CA VAL A 697 9.33 21.58 13.86
C VAL A 697 9.01 23.02 13.48
N THR A 698 8.46 23.77 14.45
CA THR A 698 8.07 25.17 14.23
C THR A 698 8.59 26.09 15.33
N GLY A 699 8.54 27.39 15.10
CA GLY A 699 8.83 28.42 16.09
C GLY A 699 10.17 28.24 16.78
N GLY A 700 10.17 28.26 18.10
CA GLY A 700 11.39 28.11 18.92
C GLY A 700 12.10 26.77 18.73
N ALA A 701 11.36 25.68 18.55
CA ALA A 701 11.93 24.37 18.29
C ALA A 701 12.66 24.32 16.93
N ALA A 702 12.13 24.96 15.89
CA ALA A 702 12.82 25.09 14.61
C ALA A 702 14.09 25.90 14.68
N LEU A 703 14.09 27.00 15.46
CA LEU A 703 15.28 27.80 15.70
C LEU A 703 16.35 27.01 16.48
N ALA A 704 15.94 26.29 17.52
CA ALA A 704 16.84 25.42 18.29
C ALA A 704 17.47 24.33 17.44
N TYR A 705 16.68 23.71 16.55
CA TYR A 705 17.16 22.69 15.58
C TYR A 705 18.24 23.26 14.65
N LEU A 706 18.03 24.45 14.10
CA LEU A 706 19.01 25.11 13.22
C LEU A 706 20.27 25.54 13.98
N ASN A 707 20.11 26.09 15.19
CA ASN A 707 21.27 26.47 16.03
C ASN A 707 22.09 25.25 16.40
N GLY A 708 21.45 24.11 16.74
CA GLY A 708 22.17 22.87 17.01
C GLY A 708 22.97 22.36 15.81
N ALA A 709 22.41 22.44 14.60
CA ALA A 709 23.14 22.10 13.37
C ALA A 709 24.35 23.05 13.14
N GLU A 710 24.19 24.34 13.41
CA GLU A 710 25.27 25.33 13.32
C GLU A 710 26.39 25.05 14.33
N GLU A 711 26.03 24.68 15.56
CA GLU A 711 27.03 24.32 16.60
C GLU A 711 27.79 23.05 16.21
N GLN A 712 27.14 22.03 15.69
CA GLN A 712 27.79 20.83 15.19
C GLN A 712 28.75 21.13 14.02
N LEU A 713 28.38 22.03 13.11
CA LEU A 713 29.29 22.47 12.05
C LEU A 713 30.51 23.22 12.59
N LYS A 714 30.32 24.06 13.61
CA LYS A 714 31.44 24.74 14.27
C LYS A 714 32.39 23.76 14.97
N GLU A 715 31.82 22.79 15.67
CA GLU A 715 32.59 21.72 16.33
C GLU A 715 33.38 20.90 15.30
N ALA A 716 32.72 20.45 14.23
CA ALA A 716 33.38 19.72 13.15
C ALA A 716 34.50 20.52 12.48
N ALA A 717 34.31 21.84 12.26
CA ALA A 717 35.32 22.71 11.75
C ALA A 717 36.51 22.84 12.73
N GLY A 718 36.24 22.88 14.03
CA GLY A 718 37.26 22.88 15.08
C GLY A 718 38.15 21.64 15.07
N LEU A 719 37.54 20.42 14.88
CA LEU A 719 38.26 19.15 14.80
C LEU A 719 39.31 19.16 13.66
N VAL A 720 38.97 19.75 12.53
CA VAL A 720 39.88 19.84 11.37
C VAL A 720 40.74 21.12 11.37
N LYS A 721 40.73 21.86 12.47
CA LYS A 721 41.45 23.15 12.60
C LYS A 721 41.09 24.12 11.47
N GLY A 722 39.80 24.21 11.16
CA GLY A 722 39.22 25.06 10.14
C GLY A 722 38.18 26.02 10.70
N SER A 723 37.54 26.74 9.80
CA SER A 723 36.33 27.52 10.00
C SER A 723 35.18 26.89 9.18
N ARG A 724 33.94 27.33 9.42
CA ARG A 724 32.78 26.92 8.63
C ARG A 724 33.02 27.08 7.11
N ASP A 725 33.63 28.17 6.71
CA ASP A 725 33.83 28.52 5.30
C ASP A 725 34.85 27.63 4.58
N ASN A 726 35.82 27.06 5.31
CA ASN A 726 36.84 26.18 4.77
C ASN A 726 36.73 24.70 5.24
N LEU A 727 35.67 24.34 5.93
CA LEU A 727 35.46 22.99 6.47
C LEU A 727 35.57 21.90 5.40
N LEU A 728 34.91 22.10 4.27
CA LEU A 728 34.91 21.12 3.17
C LEU A 728 36.29 20.97 2.55
N ASP A 729 37.01 22.05 2.35
CA ASP A 729 38.38 22.05 1.81
C ASP A 729 39.32 21.30 2.77
N LYS A 730 39.20 21.55 4.08
CA LYS A 730 39.99 20.87 5.12
C LYS A 730 39.71 19.37 5.16
N LEU A 731 38.42 18.98 5.10
CA LEU A 731 38.01 17.57 5.05
C LEU A 731 38.54 16.89 3.78
N SER A 732 38.37 17.52 2.62
CA SER A 732 38.90 17.01 1.35
C SER A 732 40.42 16.84 1.39
N GLY A 733 41.14 17.79 1.95
CA GLY A 733 42.57 17.69 2.15
C GLY A 733 42.99 16.57 3.11
N LEU A 734 42.23 16.33 4.17
CA LEU A 734 42.47 15.23 5.09
C LEU A 734 42.22 13.85 4.42
N ILE A 735 41.18 13.73 3.65
CA ILE A 735 40.85 12.49 2.90
C ILE A 735 41.95 12.18 1.89
N GLU A 736 42.39 13.17 1.15
CA GLU A 736 43.48 13.01 0.18
C GLU A 736 44.81 12.66 0.87
N ARG A 737 45.12 13.32 2.00
CA ARG A 737 46.30 13.01 2.80
C ARG A 737 46.25 11.58 3.34
N ASN A 738 45.07 11.14 3.81
CA ASN A 738 44.91 9.75 4.27
C ASN A 738 45.20 8.76 3.16
N ARG A 739 44.66 8.97 1.97
CA ARG A 739 44.93 8.13 0.80
C ARG A 739 46.41 8.10 0.42
N GLN A 740 47.10 9.23 0.49
CA GLN A 740 48.54 9.29 0.27
C GLN A 740 49.30 8.46 1.30
N LEU A 741 48.96 8.60 2.58
CA LEU A 741 49.62 7.88 3.66
C LEU A 741 49.39 6.37 3.53
N GLU A 742 48.18 5.92 3.15
CA GLU A 742 47.89 4.52 2.86
C GLU A 742 48.77 4.00 1.74
N LYS A 743 48.92 4.76 0.65
CA LYS A 743 49.77 4.40 -0.48
C LYS A 743 51.26 4.39 -0.12
N GLU A 744 51.73 5.35 0.65
CA GLU A 744 53.11 5.38 1.17
C GLU A 744 53.40 4.21 2.09
N LEU A 745 52.41 3.84 2.93
CA LEU A 745 52.54 2.70 3.82
C LEU A 745 52.59 1.37 3.03
N GLU A 746 51.74 1.21 1.97
CA GLU A 746 51.83 0.06 1.06
C GLU A 746 53.21 -0.04 0.36
N GLN A 747 53.72 1.09 -0.11
CA GLN A 747 55.05 1.15 -0.75
C GLN A 747 56.20 0.81 0.23
N LEU A 748 56.10 1.32 1.46
CA LEU A 748 57.10 0.97 2.49
C LEU A 748 57.04 -0.50 2.90
N LYS A 749 55.85 -1.09 3.03
CA LYS A 749 55.66 -2.51 3.26
C LYS A 749 56.22 -3.36 2.13
N ALA A 750 55.95 -2.98 0.87
CA ALA A 750 56.49 -3.65 -0.30
C ALA A 750 58.02 -3.55 -0.39
N LYS A 751 58.61 -2.42 -0.09
CA LYS A 751 60.10 -2.25 0.01
C LYS A 751 60.72 -3.13 1.11
N ALA A 752 60.11 -3.14 2.28
CA ALA A 752 60.57 -3.94 3.41
C ALA A 752 60.50 -5.46 3.07
N ALA A 753 59.39 -5.89 2.43
CA ALA A 753 59.25 -7.27 1.94
C ALA A 753 60.26 -7.65 0.88
N SER A 754 60.58 -6.72 -0.07
CA SER A 754 61.59 -6.94 -1.10
C SER A 754 63.02 -7.06 -0.52
N ALA A 755 63.36 -6.20 0.43
CA ALA A 755 64.68 -6.30 1.12
C ALA A 755 64.82 -7.62 1.91
N ALA A 756 63.76 -8.03 2.62
CA ALA A 756 63.74 -9.32 3.30
C ALA A 756 63.89 -10.51 2.27
N GLY A 757 63.35 -10.35 1.07
CA GLY A 757 63.49 -11.34 0.01
C GLY A 757 64.88 -11.51 -0.56
N ASP A 758 65.68 -10.45 -0.55
CA ASP A 758 67.09 -10.57 -1.00
C ASP A 758 67.94 -11.39 -0.02
N ASP A 759 67.78 -11.16 1.29
CA ASP A 759 68.45 -11.93 2.33
C ASP A 759 67.95 -13.40 2.41
N LEU A 760 66.66 -13.61 2.22
CA LEU A 760 66.02 -14.95 2.33
C LEU A 760 66.44 -15.92 1.21
N ALA A 761 66.61 -15.41 -0.03
CA ALA A 761 67.00 -16.29 -1.15
C ALA A 761 68.33 -17.03 -0.92
N GLY A 762 69.27 -16.43 -0.16
CA GLY A 762 70.54 -17.03 0.24
C GLY A 762 70.41 -18.13 1.32
N SER A 763 69.27 -18.19 2.03
CA SER A 763 69.02 -19.16 3.10
C SER A 763 68.34 -20.44 2.66
N ALA A 764 68.11 -20.64 1.34
CA ALA A 764 67.47 -21.82 0.80
C ALA A 764 68.37 -23.06 1.02
N MET A 765 67.79 -24.15 1.48
CA MET A 765 68.44 -25.44 1.66
C MET A 765 68.22 -26.31 0.41
N GLU A 766 69.19 -27.13 0.09
CA GLU A 766 69.05 -28.11 -1.01
C GLU A 766 68.63 -29.48 -0.45
N VAL A 767 67.47 -29.99 -0.94
CA VAL A 767 66.88 -31.25 -0.54
C VAL A 767 66.63 -32.07 -1.81
N GLY A 768 67.38 -33.14 -2.01
CA GLY A 768 67.25 -34.03 -3.18
C GLY A 768 67.45 -33.31 -4.53
N GLY A 769 68.28 -32.25 -4.58
CA GLY A 769 68.50 -31.42 -5.79
C GLY A 769 67.46 -30.33 -5.99
N VAL A 770 66.48 -30.15 -5.05
CA VAL A 770 65.46 -29.09 -5.05
C VAL A 770 65.76 -28.07 -3.96
N LYS A 771 65.77 -26.79 -4.28
CA LYS A 771 65.91 -25.74 -3.27
C LYS A 771 64.62 -25.57 -2.47
N VAL A 772 64.72 -25.62 -1.14
CA VAL A 772 63.61 -25.43 -0.19
C VAL A 772 63.90 -24.23 0.65
N LEU A 773 62.97 -23.29 0.61
CA LEU A 773 63.02 -22.06 1.43
C LEU A 773 61.78 -22.02 2.37
N SER A 774 62.06 -22.05 3.66
CA SER A 774 61.02 -21.93 4.67
C SER A 774 61.44 -20.82 5.67
N SER A 775 60.58 -19.86 5.90
CA SER A 775 60.91 -18.74 6.83
C SER A 775 59.69 -18.12 7.47
N ARG A 776 59.90 -17.65 8.71
CA ARG A 776 58.91 -16.92 9.49
C ARG A 776 59.11 -15.42 9.30
N LEU A 777 58.01 -14.72 8.93
CA LEU A 777 57.99 -13.27 8.65
C LEU A 777 56.74 -12.67 9.30
N ASP A 778 56.87 -12.31 10.58
CA ASP A 778 55.78 -11.70 11.32
C ASP A 778 55.48 -10.26 10.85
N GLY A 779 54.24 -9.84 10.94
CA GLY A 779 53.77 -8.50 10.58
C GLY A 779 53.50 -8.26 9.10
N LEU A 780 53.62 -9.26 8.25
CA LEU A 780 53.24 -9.23 6.83
C LEU A 780 51.88 -9.90 6.62
N ASP A 781 51.02 -9.22 5.85
CA ASP A 781 49.75 -9.76 5.44
C ASP A 781 49.90 -10.79 4.31
N GLY A 782 48.82 -11.51 4.00
CA GLY A 782 48.84 -12.56 2.97
C GLY A 782 49.23 -12.03 1.58
N LYS A 783 48.91 -10.78 1.28
CA LYS A 783 49.20 -10.12 -0.01
C LYS A 783 50.72 -9.85 -0.16
N ALA A 784 51.33 -9.30 0.92
CA ALA A 784 52.76 -9.06 0.97
C ALA A 784 53.58 -10.40 0.89
N LEU A 785 53.14 -11.43 1.60
CA LEU A 785 53.73 -12.75 1.52
C LEU A 785 53.61 -13.38 0.14
N LEU A 786 52.47 -13.24 -0.54
CA LEU A 786 52.26 -13.70 -1.93
C LEU A 786 53.26 -13.07 -2.89
N ALA A 787 53.39 -11.73 -2.82
CA ALA A 787 54.33 -10.99 -3.66
C ALA A 787 55.80 -11.42 -3.40
N LEU A 788 56.13 -11.71 -2.16
CA LEU A 788 57.45 -12.13 -1.76
C LEU A 788 57.74 -13.57 -2.26
N VAL A 789 56.75 -14.47 -2.19
CA VAL A 789 56.87 -15.83 -2.72
C VAL A 789 57.11 -15.83 -4.23
N ASP A 790 56.36 -15.02 -4.99
CA ASP A 790 56.56 -14.85 -6.43
C ASP A 790 57.96 -14.33 -6.77
N GLN A 791 58.48 -13.35 -6.01
CA GLN A 791 59.79 -12.83 -6.19
C GLN A 791 60.86 -13.90 -5.89
N LEU A 792 60.69 -14.67 -4.82
CA LEU A 792 61.59 -15.77 -4.44
C LEU A 792 61.57 -16.93 -5.42
N LYS A 793 60.42 -17.26 -6.01
CA LYS A 793 60.33 -18.28 -7.09
C LYS A 793 61.19 -17.90 -8.28
N ASN A 794 61.17 -16.64 -8.68
CA ASN A 794 61.99 -16.13 -9.80
C ASN A 794 63.51 -16.15 -9.44
N LYS A 795 63.87 -15.84 -8.18
CA LYS A 795 65.28 -15.84 -7.73
C LYS A 795 65.86 -17.22 -7.56
N LEU A 796 65.10 -18.18 -7.04
CA LEU A 796 65.51 -19.54 -6.83
C LEU A 796 65.64 -20.32 -8.14
N GLY A 797 64.81 -19.97 -9.14
CA GLY A 797 64.79 -20.65 -10.45
C GLY A 797 64.05 -21.99 -10.40
N SER A 798 64.41 -22.86 -9.45
CA SER A 798 63.79 -24.15 -9.21
C SER A 798 63.73 -24.41 -7.71
N GLY A 799 62.49 -24.52 -7.11
CA GLY A 799 62.38 -24.71 -5.66
C GLY A 799 60.98 -24.70 -5.12
N VAL A 800 60.86 -24.97 -3.83
CA VAL A 800 59.66 -24.93 -3.01
C VAL A 800 59.86 -23.87 -1.91
N ILE A 801 58.86 -23.03 -1.74
CA ILE A 801 58.89 -21.94 -0.78
C ILE A 801 57.67 -22.04 0.13
N LEU A 802 57.86 -21.91 1.43
CA LEU A 802 56.82 -21.79 2.41
C LEU A 802 57.12 -20.61 3.35
N LEU A 803 56.36 -19.57 3.22
CA LEU A 803 56.49 -18.40 4.12
C LEU A 803 55.26 -18.35 5.03
N GLY A 804 55.50 -17.94 6.28
CA GLY A 804 54.39 -17.75 7.23
C GLY A 804 54.76 -16.72 8.28
N GLY A 805 53.76 -16.08 8.86
CA GLY A 805 53.94 -15.11 9.91
C GLY A 805 52.63 -14.91 10.69
N VAL A 806 52.72 -14.14 11.76
CA VAL A 806 51.59 -13.69 12.53
C VAL A 806 51.26 -12.28 12.11
N PHE A 807 50.02 -12.10 11.68
CA PHE A 807 49.45 -10.80 11.31
C PHE A 807 48.06 -10.62 11.98
N GLU A 808 47.87 -9.55 12.73
CA GLU A 808 46.63 -9.29 13.49
C GLU A 808 46.13 -10.48 14.28
N GLU A 809 47.04 -11.09 15.07
CA GLU A 809 46.79 -12.26 15.93
C GLU A 809 46.41 -13.58 15.17
N LYS A 810 46.51 -13.61 13.84
CA LYS A 810 46.25 -14.79 13.01
C LYS A 810 47.50 -15.23 12.30
N VAL A 811 47.61 -16.54 12.11
CA VAL A 811 48.69 -17.11 11.30
C VAL A 811 48.32 -16.98 9.83
N VAL A 812 49.20 -16.44 9.01
CA VAL A 812 49.10 -16.33 7.57
C VAL A 812 50.22 -17.17 6.96
N LEU A 813 49.87 -18.03 6.00
CA LEU A 813 50.80 -18.92 5.30
C LEU A 813 50.69 -18.79 3.78
N VAL A 814 51.79 -18.75 3.08
CA VAL A 814 51.82 -18.78 1.62
C VAL A 814 52.88 -19.77 1.15
N ALA A 815 52.47 -20.69 0.24
CA ALA A 815 53.34 -21.66 -0.38
C ALA A 815 53.52 -21.39 -1.87
N GLY A 816 54.70 -21.52 -2.40
CA GLY A 816 55.00 -21.42 -3.81
C GLY A 816 55.84 -22.59 -4.29
N VAL A 817 55.57 -23.10 -5.49
CA VAL A 817 56.35 -24.11 -6.17
C VAL A 817 56.66 -23.60 -7.58
N THR A 818 57.93 -23.72 -7.99
CA THR A 818 58.33 -23.32 -9.34
C THR A 818 57.73 -24.25 -10.40
N GLN A 819 57.45 -23.74 -11.58
CA GLN A 819 56.65 -24.40 -12.62
C GLN A 819 57.19 -25.80 -13.04
N ASP A 820 58.50 -25.91 -13.06
CA ASP A 820 59.25 -27.15 -13.38
C ASP A 820 58.98 -28.29 -12.38
N LEU A 821 58.59 -27.98 -11.16
CA LEU A 821 58.36 -28.93 -10.08
C LEU A 821 56.88 -29.26 -9.85
N THR A 822 55.96 -28.50 -10.44
CA THR A 822 54.51 -28.65 -10.19
C THR A 822 53.90 -29.99 -10.61
N ALA A 823 54.56 -30.74 -11.48
CA ALA A 823 54.16 -32.08 -11.86
C ALA A 823 54.27 -33.12 -10.71
N LYS A 824 55.25 -32.92 -9.82
CA LYS A 824 55.52 -33.79 -8.68
C LYS A 824 55.13 -33.17 -7.34
N LEU A 825 55.39 -31.89 -7.16
CA LEU A 825 55.18 -31.14 -5.93
C LEU A 825 54.13 -30.03 -6.14
N LYS A 826 53.06 -30.01 -5.37
CA LYS A 826 51.99 -29.02 -5.52
C LYS A 826 51.89 -28.12 -4.29
N ALA A 827 51.92 -26.82 -4.48
CA ALA A 827 51.79 -25.81 -3.42
C ALA A 827 50.51 -26.00 -2.60
N GLY A 828 49.39 -26.36 -3.25
CA GLY A 828 48.14 -26.63 -2.58
C GLY A 828 48.18 -27.79 -1.58
N ASP A 829 48.95 -28.83 -1.85
CA ASP A 829 49.09 -30.00 -0.96
C ASP A 829 50.01 -29.69 0.22
N LEU A 830 51.09 -28.95 0.02
CA LEU A 830 51.94 -28.42 1.07
C LEU A 830 51.14 -27.48 1.98
N MET A 831 50.33 -26.59 1.38
CA MET A 831 49.50 -25.62 2.13
C MET A 831 48.47 -26.32 3.01
N LYS A 832 47.81 -27.39 2.52
CA LYS A 832 46.85 -28.15 3.32
C LYS A 832 47.51 -28.73 4.59
N GLN A 833 48.70 -29.25 4.47
CA GLN A 833 49.47 -29.82 5.61
C GLN A 833 49.90 -28.70 6.57
N ALA A 834 50.46 -27.61 6.05
CA ALA A 834 50.94 -26.49 6.87
C ALA A 834 49.80 -25.77 7.59
N ALA A 835 48.69 -25.52 6.92
CA ALA A 835 47.51 -24.86 7.53
C ALA A 835 46.85 -25.75 8.59
N ALA A 836 46.78 -27.07 8.37
CA ALA A 836 46.27 -28.01 9.38
C ALA A 836 47.13 -27.98 10.67
N ALA A 837 48.47 -27.85 10.57
CA ALA A 837 49.36 -27.80 11.71
C ALA A 837 49.11 -26.57 12.60
N VAL A 838 48.67 -25.45 12.03
CA VAL A 838 48.32 -24.21 12.77
C VAL A 838 46.82 -24.08 13.07
N GLY A 839 46.07 -25.18 12.97
CA GLY A 839 44.64 -25.20 13.33
C GLY A 839 43.72 -24.44 12.35
N GLY A 840 44.08 -24.45 11.06
CA GLY A 840 43.31 -23.74 10.05
C GLY A 840 43.11 -24.51 8.76
N LYS A 841 42.85 -23.79 7.69
CA LYS A 841 42.62 -24.37 6.34
C LYS A 841 43.41 -23.56 5.31
N GLY A 842 43.80 -24.24 4.25
CA GLY A 842 44.51 -23.63 3.14
C GLY A 842 44.40 -24.45 1.88
N GLY A 843 44.69 -23.82 0.74
CA GLY A 843 44.74 -24.48 -0.55
C GLY A 843 45.06 -23.49 -1.67
N GLY A 844 45.11 -23.96 -2.88
CA GLY A 844 45.41 -23.11 -4.03
C GLY A 844 45.78 -23.91 -5.27
N ARG A 845 46.40 -23.23 -6.21
CA ARG A 845 46.91 -23.80 -7.45
C ARG A 845 48.18 -24.64 -7.20
N PRO A 846 48.58 -25.49 -8.15
CA PRO A 846 49.83 -26.23 -8.03
C PRO A 846 51.07 -25.37 -7.81
N ASP A 847 51.13 -24.18 -8.36
CA ASP A 847 52.25 -23.25 -8.31
C ASP A 847 52.21 -22.26 -7.16
N MET A 848 51.03 -22.01 -6.57
CA MET A 848 50.81 -21.01 -5.52
C MET A 848 49.60 -21.37 -4.67
N ALA A 849 49.74 -21.35 -3.36
CA ALA A 849 48.67 -21.60 -2.41
C ALA A 849 48.79 -20.70 -1.17
N GLN A 850 47.70 -20.45 -0.55
CA GLN A 850 47.60 -19.66 0.68
C GLN A 850 46.69 -20.31 1.70
N GLY A 851 46.96 -20.03 2.94
CA GLY A 851 46.21 -20.56 4.07
C GLY A 851 46.52 -19.81 5.35
N GLY A 852 46.02 -20.30 6.43
CA GLY A 852 46.27 -19.72 7.74
C GLY A 852 45.60 -20.50 8.84
N GLY A 853 45.76 -20.03 10.07
CA GLY A 853 45.20 -20.68 11.25
C GLY A 853 45.20 -19.74 12.45
N VAL A 854 44.89 -20.31 13.61
CA VAL A 854 44.78 -19.59 14.86
C VAL A 854 45.88 -19.89 15.86
N ASP A 855 46.65 -20.94 15.64
CA ASP A 855 47.68 -21.38 16.58
C ASP A 855 49.07 -20.88 16.13
N ALA A 856 49.45 -19.67 16.59
CA ALA A 856 50.74 -19.06 16.33
C ALA A 856 51.92 -19.85 16.95
N GLY A 857 51.66 -20.63 18.02
CA GLY A 857 52.72 -21.43 18.69
C GLY A 857 53.20 -22.59 17.86
N LYS A 858 52.43 -23.02 16.87
CA LYS A 858 52.77 -24.14 15.96
C LYS A 858 53.25 -23.66 14.58
N LEU A 859 53.47 -22.37 14.39
CA LEU A 859 53.90 -21.82 13.11
C LEU A 859 55.23 -22.40 12.66
N ASP A 860 56.19 -22.49 13.57
CA ASP A 860 57.53 -22.99 13.26
C ASP A 860 57.52 -24.51 12.89
N GLU A 861 56.63 -25.29 13.52
CA GLU A 861 56.35 -26.65 13.17
C GLU A 861 55.72 -26.77 11.76
N ALA A 862 54.78 -25.91 11.44
CA ALA A 862 54.14 -25.85 10.12
C ALA A 862 55.17 -25.50 9.03
N LEU A 863 56.07 -24.55 9.30
CA LEU A 863 57.14 -24.15 8.37
C LEU A 863 58.14 -25.26 8.13
N ALA A 864 58.47 -26.09 9.14
CA ALA A 864 59.37 -27.25 9.01
C ALA A 864 58.80 -28.36 8.10
N LEU A 865 57.48 -28.36 7.84
CA LEU A 865 56.84 -29.33 6.92
C LEU A 865 57.31 -29.18 5.47
N ALA A 866 57.82 -28.02 5.06
CA ALA A 866 58.30 -27.79 3.69
C ALA A 866 59.42 -28.73 3.27
N VAL A 867 60.36 -28.99 4.14
CA VAL A 867 61.46 -29.92 3.92
C VAL A 867 60.95 -31.35 3.81
N LYS A 868 60.14 -31.79 4.75
CA LYS A 868 59.54 -33.15 4.75
C LYS A 868 58.66 -33.39 3.51
N PHE A 869 57.94 -32.39 3.09
CA PHE A 869 57.07 -32.46 1.92
C PHE A 869 57.87 -32.70 0.65
N VAL A 870 59.00 -32.04 0.50
CA VAL A 870 59.92 -32.27 -0.64
C VAL A 870 60.60 -33.64 -0.57
N GLU A 871 61.07 -34.08 0.60
CA GLU A 871 61.62 -35.40 0.79
C GLU A 871 60.66 -36.55 0.43
N GLN A 872 59.38 -36.36 0.68
CA GLN A 872 58.37 -37.39 0.37
C GLN A 872 57.88 -37.35 -1.07
N GLY A 873 58.06 -36.26 -1.78
CA GLY A 873 57.58 -36.06 -3.14
C GLY A 873 58.59 -36.29 -4.25
N LEU A 874 59.91 -36.45 -3.91
CA LEU A 874 61.00 -36.76 -4.85
C LEU A 874 61.16 -38.24 -5.01
#